data_9d4b99ce46b7ac4a9ee774b4b4e85858
#
_entry.id   9d4b99ce46b7ac4a9ee774b4b4e85858
#
_cell.length_a   1.000
_cell.length_b   1.000
_cell.length_c   1.000
_cell.angle_alpha   90.00
_cell.angle_beta   90.00
_cell.angle_gamma   90.00
#
_symmetry.space_group_name_H-M   'P 1'
#
loop_
_entity.id
_entity.type
_entity.pdbx_description
1 polymer ?
#
loop_
_entity_poly.entity_id
_entity_poly.type
_entity_poly.pdbx_seq_one_letter_code
_entity_poly.pdbx_strand_id
1 'polypeptide(L)'
;MKLIIPLILMLTTFVSQMSHASAMFAGEDGYRLWLKYEPIKDSLKRNNYNKQLTSIELQGQSDTIDAIRQELDAALPQLLARPIKFVSQAEAANSLVISKGTQALQKRYKLGSDFKELTDEGFLIKTVNTAQGKHTLITAKSDIGLMYATFRFIQLLQTGEDISQLDIAESPKINIRMLNHWDDLDRHTERGYAGQSIWDWHKLPDYKKQRYYDYARANASIGINGVAVNNVNANSLILTPAWLEKVSALADIFRPYGIKIYVSVKFSSPQQIGNVSTSDPSNKAVQQWWQDKAKEIYQTIPDFGGFLVKANSEGQPGPGDYGRTHVEGANMLAKALKPYGGNVIWRAFVYSHEDKTERSLQAYNEFVPLDGQFADNVSVQVKNGPIDFQPREPFSPLFGAMPKTSLAMEFQITQEYLGFSTHLAYLATLFKETLDTDTYQYGKGSTVAKIIDGSYYKAGKPHLTVMAGVANIGMDRNWTGHIFGQANWYAFGRLAWDHQLSAEKIAADWVKMTLTNDATAEQNIVSMMMGSREAIVDYMTPLGLHHLMGSKHHYGPAPWVDNLGRADWNPVYYHRADKQGIGLDRTATGTNAVSQYAKQWQVIFSDPKKTPENLLLWFHHLPWDYKMASGDTLWNELVKHYYHGVDEAIEMQKQWLALEGKIDSNQFNQVRMALAIQVKEAKWWRDASVLYFQTFSNLPLPEGFAAPQKTLEYYQSLSFPYSPGQG
;
A
#
# COMPACT_ATOMS: atom_id res chain seq x y z
N MET A 1 -12.53 31.06 60.84
CA MET A 1 -13.51 30.74 59.77
C MET A 1 -13.39 31.64 58.54
N LYS A 2 -12.22 32.22 58.24
CA LYS A 2 -12.00 33.14 57.11
C LYS A 2 -10.90 32.67 56.11
N LEU A 3 -10.32 31.46 56.27
CA LEU A 3 -9.27 30.93 55.38
C LEU A 3 -9.71 29.76 54.44
N ILE A 4 -10.92 29.28 54.62
CA ILE A 4 -11.41 28.09 53.83
C ILE A 4 -12.11 28.49 52.51
N ILE A 5 -12.71 29.69 52.47
CA ILE A 5 -13.47 30.13 51.28
C ILE A 5 -12.59 30.38 50.04
N PRO A 6 -11.38 30.99 50.11
CA PRO A 6 -10.55 31.18 48.94
C PRO A 6 -9.92 29.86 48.43
N LEU A 7 -9.73 28.85 49.28
CA LEU A 7 -9.17 27.57 48.87
C LEU A 7 -10.19 26.72 48.07
N ILE A 8 -11.47 26.79 48.43
CA ILE A 8 -12.54 26.10 47.71
C ILE A 8 -12.79 26.77 46.34
N LEU A 9 -12.71 28.10 46.26
CA LEU A 9 -12.84 28.81 44.97
C LEU A 9 -11.65 28.54 44.03
N MET A 10 -10.42 28.39 44.58
CA MET A 10 -9.25 28.01 43.79
C MET A 10 -9.31 26.55 43.31
N LEU A 11 -9.83 25.63 44.14
CA LEU A 11 -10.02 24.24 43.75
C LEU A 11 -11.10 24.09 42.66
N THR A 12 -12.21 24.83 42.74
CA THR A 12 -13.28 24.78 41.73
C THR A 12 -12.87 25.39 40.40
N THR A 13 -12.05 26.44 40.39
CA THR A 13 -11.50 26.99 39.16
C THR A 13 -10.44 26.07 38.53
N PHE A 14 -9.63 25.36 39.33
CA PHE A 14 -8.64 24.40 38.83
C PHE A 14 -9.33 23.15 38.27
N VAL A 15 -10.38 22.63 38.89
CA VAL A 15 -11.17 21.50 38.38
C VAL A 15 -11.92 21.88 37.11
N SER A 16 -12.46 23.11 37.01
CA SER A 16 -13.12 23.59 35.78
C SER A 16 -12.12 23.80 34.63
N GLN A 17 -10.90 24.26 34.90
CA GLN A 17 -9.85 24.39 33.89
C GLN A 17 -9.32 23.01 33.44
N MET A 18 -9.20 22.03 34.34
CA MET A 18 -8.86 20.66 33.95
C MET A 18 -9.95 19.98 33.11
N SER A 19 -11.23 20.27 33.43
CA SER A 19 -12.33 19.72 32.59
C SER A 19 -12.40 20.38 31.21
N HIS A 20 -12.06 21.65 31.06
CA HIS A 20 -11.97 22.32 29.78
C HIS A 20 -10.72 21.87 28.96
N ALA A 21 -9.59 21.68 29.63
CA ALA A 21 -8.38 21.16 28.99
C ALA A 21 -8.58 19.70 28.49
N SER A 22 -9.23 18.84 29.28
CA SER A 22 -9.55 17.48 28.82
C SER A 22 -10.62 17.45 27.72
N ALA A 23 -11.55 18.39 27.68
CA ALA A 23 -12.51 18.51 26.59
C ALA A 23 -11.87 19.03 25.28
N MET A 24 -10.82 19.86 25.39
CA MET A 24 -10.10 20.40 24.23
C MET A 24 -9.22 19.37 23.49
N PHE A 25 -8.89 18.22 24.14
CA PHE A 25 -8.09 17.13 23.58
C PHE A 25 -8.88 15.82 23.44
N ALA A 26 -10.20 15.84 23.56
CA ALA A 26 -11.08 14.66 23.60
C ALA A 26 -11.58 14.20 22.22
N GLY A 27 -10.92 14.59 21.12
CA GLY A 27 -11.29 14.16 19.75
C GLY A 27 -10.50 12.94 19.29
N GLU A 28 -11.04 12.23 18.31
CA GLU A 28 -10.36 11.13 17.63
C GLU A 28 -9.23 11.66 16.74
N ASP A 29 -7.99 11.29 17.04
CA ASP A 29 -6.79 11.77 16.34
C ASP A 29 -6.30 10.83 15.22
N GLY A 30 -6.99 9.71 15.00
CA GLY A 30 -6.66 8.71 14.00
C GLY A 30 -5.61 7.69 14.44
N TYR A 31 -5.07 7.78 15.66
CA TYR A 31 -4.03 6.86 16.13
C TYR A 31 -4.51 5.40 16.20
N ARG A 32 -5.76 5.16 16.60
CA ARG A 32 -6.33 3.82 16.76
C ARG A 32 -6.68 3.16 15.43
N LEU A 33 -6.56 3.86 14.31
CA LEU A 33 -6.84 3.35 12.96
C LEU A 33 -8.29 2.80 12.88
N TRP A 34 -8.47 1.66 12.22
CA TRP A 34 -9.72 0.88 12.15
C TRP A 34 -9.92 -0.07 13.34
N LEU A 35 -9.04 -0.01 14.36
CA LEU A 35 -9.06 -0.82 15.58
C LEU A 35 -9.51 -0.02 16.81
N LYS A 36 -10.32 1.01 16.64
CA LYS A 36 -10.75 1.88 17.74
C LYS A 36 -11.89 1.31 18.58
N TYR A 37 -12.61 0.31 18.09
CA TYR A 37 -13.62 -0.46 18.83
C TYR A 37 -14.67 0.37 19.57
N GLU A 38 -15.26 1.34 18.89
CA GLU A 38 -16.31 2.14 19.50
C GLU A 38 -17.59 1.33 19.74
N PRO A 39 -18.32 1.61 20.82
CA PRO A 39 -19.57 0.93 21.12
C PRO A 39 -20.54 0.97 19.93
N ILE A 40 -21.11 -0.17 19.59
CA ILE A 40 -22.13 -0.27 18.53
C ILE A 40 -23.33 0.59 18.94
N LYS A 41 -23.57 1.69 18.19
CA LYS A 41 -24.60 2.69 18.51
C LYS A 41 -26.00 2.15 18.32
N ASP A 42 -26.25 1.29 17.32
CA ASP A 42 -27.52 0.62 17.11
C ASP A 42 -27.81 -0.36 18.26
N SER A 43 -28.73 0.02 19.13
CA SER A 43 -29.08 -0.75 20.33
C SER A 43 -29.75 -2.10 20.00
N LEU A 44 -30.50 -2.20 18.92
CA LEU A 44 -31.11 -3.47 18.50
C LEU A 44 -30.03 -4.44 18.03
N LYS A 45 -29.14 -3.97 17.19
CA LYS A 45 -28.01 -4.74 16.68
C LYS A 45 -27.07 -5.17 17.82
N ARG A 46 -26.70 -4.26 18.71
CA ARG A 46 -25.90 -4.54 19.89
C ARG A 46 -26.56 -5.58 20.81
N ASN A 47 -27.86 -5.46 21.06
CA ASN A 47 -28.59 -6.44 21.86
C ASN A 47 -28.64 -7.82 21.21
N ASN A 48 -28.74 -7.89 19.88
CA ASN A 48 -28.66 -9.15 19.15
C ASN A 48 -27.30 -9.81 19.30
N TYR A 49 -26.20 -9.05 19.14
CA TYR A 49 -24.85 -9.56 19.39
C TYR A 49 -24.66 -10.01 20.83
N ASN A 50 -25.20 -9.24 21.81
CA ASN A 50 -25.15 -9.60 23.21
C ASN A 50 -25.83 -10.94 23.53
N LYS A 51 -26.90 -11.27 22.82
CA LYS A 51 -27.58 -12.57 22.95
C LYS A 51 -26.79 -13.72 22.30
N GLN A 52 -26.00 -13.42 21.24
CA GLN A 52 -25.26 -14.43 20.47
C GLN A 52 -23.84 -14.66 20.99
N LEU A 53 -23.32 -13.81 21.88
CA LEU A 53 -21.96 -13.88 22.41
C LEU A 53 -22.01 -13.82 23.94
N THR A 54 -22.26 -14.96 24.60
CA THR A 54 -22.40 -15.02 26.07
C THR A 54 -21.08 -15.21 26.80
N SER A 55 -20.14 -15.97 26.21
CA SER A 55 -18.80 -16.27 26.75
C SER A 55 -17.83 -16.60 25.64
N ILE A 56 -16.55 -16.66 25.97
CA ILE A 56 -15.46 -17.00 25.06
C ILE A 56 -14.73 -18.24 25.61
N GLU A 57 -14.63 -19.30 24.80
CA GLU A 57 -13.69 -20.39 24.98
C GLU A 57 -12.52 -20.17 24.03
N LEU A 58 -11.33 -19.88 24.57
CA LEU A 58 -10.10 -19.72 23.80
C LEU A 58 -9.12 -20.81 24.20
N GLN A 59 -8.79 -21.71 23.28
CA GLN A 59 -7.91 -22.86 23.49
C GLN A 59 -6.54 -22.65 22.86
N GLY A 60 -5.51 -23.14 23.51
CA GLY A 60 -4.12 -23.09 23.08
C GLY A 60 -3.23 -22.29 24.03
N GLN A 61 -1.92 -22.37 23.80
CA GLN A 61 -0.90 -21.66 24.56
C GLN A 61 0.22 -21.28 23.58
N SER A 62 0.37 -20.02 23.32
CA SER A 62 1.47 -19.40 22.56
C SER A 62 1.35 -17.88 22.67
N ASP A 63 2.41 -17.15 22.33
CA ASP A 63 2.39 -15.69 22.31
C ASP A 63 1.30 -15.16 21.36
N THR A 64 0.99 -15.86 20.29
CA THR A 64 -0.12 -15.53 19.37
C THR A 64 -1.49 -15.71 20.05
N ILE A 65 -1.68 -16.77 20.80
CA ILE A 65 -2.94 -16.99 21.56
C ILE A 65 -3.10 -15.93 22.65
N ASP A 66 -2.03 -15.52 23.29
CA ASP A 66 -2.05 -14.45 24.27
C ASP A 66 -2.39 -13.09 23.61
N ALA A 67 -1.85 -12.82 22.42
CA ALA A 67 -2.21 -11.65 21.64
C ALA A 67 -3.69 -11.67 21.19
N ILE A 68 -4.23 -12.84 20.79
CA ILE A 68 -5.66 -13.01 20.49
C ILE A 68 -6.51 -12.70 21.74
N ARG A 69 -6.12 -13.20 22.90
CA ARG A 69 -6.82 -12.91 24.16
C ARG A 69 -6.86 -11.41 24.45
N GLN A 70 -5.71 -10.74 24.36
CA GLN A 70 -5.60 -9.30 24.59
C GLN A 70 -6.50 -8.51 23.62
N GLU A 71 -6.54 -8.91 22.35
CA GLU A 71 -7.36 -8.24 21.34
C GLU A 71 -8.85 -8.40 21.61
N LEU A 72 -9.30 -9.62 21.99
CA LEU A 72 -10.70 -9.86 22.36
C LEU A 72 -11.10 -9.11 23.63
N ASP A 73 -10.22 -9.06 24.64
CA ASP A 73 -10.42 -8.28 25.87
C ASP A 73 -10.54 -6.77 25.60
N ALA A 74 -9.80 -6.25 24.61
CA ALA A 74 -9.88 -4.87 24.21
C ALA A 74 -11.14 -4.56 23.37
N ALA A 75 -11.49 -5.46 22.43
CA ALA A 75 -12.51 -5.18 21.43
C ALA A 75 -13.93 -5.47 21.93
N LEU A 76 -14.19 -6.69 22.44
CA LEU A 76 -15.56 -7.12 22.68
C LEU A 76 -16.28 -6.36 23.79
N PRO A 77 -15.66 -6.04 24.95
CA PRO A 77 -16.33 -5.25 25.97
C PRO A 77 -16.70 -3.85 25.48
N GLN A 78 -15.88 -3.23 24.64
CA GLN A 78 -16.16 -1.92 24.07
C GLN A 78 -17.31 -1.98 23.07
N LEU A 79 -17.21 -2.86 22.06
CA LEU A 79 -18.22 -3.01 21.00
C LEU A 79 -19.61 -3.37 21.57
N LEU A 80 -19.64 -4.28 22.54
CA LEU A 80 -20.87 -4.81 23.14
C LEU A 80 -21.41 -3.95 24.30
N ALA A 81 -20.64 -2.98 24.77
CA ALA A 81 -20.90 -2.15 25.95
C ALA A 81 -21.21 -2.99 27.20
N ARG A 82 -20.54 -4.13 27.37
CA ARG A 82 -20.59 -4.99 28.55
C ARG A 82 -19.36 -5.91 28.62
N PRO A 83 -18.97 -6.37 29.82
CA PRO A 83 -17.91 -7.36 29.95
C PRO A 83 -18.35 -8.71 29.33
N ILE A 84 -17.37 -9.46 28.82
CA ILE A 84 -17.54 -10.85 28.37
C ILE A 84 -16.56 -11.74 29.12
N LYS A 85 -16.97 -12.97 29.48
CA LYS A 85 -16.14 -13.87 30.28
C LYS A 85 -15.43 -14.89 29.43
N PHE A 86 -14.15 -15.11 29.69
CA PHE A 86 -13.45 -16.30 29.22
C PHE A 86 -13.78 -17.50 30.11
N VAL A 87 -14.05 -18.62 29.50
CA VAL A 87 -14.38 -19.88 30.15
C VAL A 87 -13.44 -20.99 29.66
N SER A 88 -13.20 -21.99 30.50
CA SER A 88 -12.37 -23.14 30.13
C SER A 88 -13.04 -24.06 29.12
N GLN A 89 -14.38 -24.11 29.16
CA GLN A 89 -15.21 -24.87 28.22
C GLN A 89 -16.56 -24.15 28.02
N ALA A 90 -17.03 -24.09 26.78
CA ALA A 90 -18.32 -23.54 26.45
C ALA A 90 -19.45 -24.52 26.82
N GLU A 91 -20.09 -24.28 27.98
CA GLU A 91 -21.20 -25.09 28.51
C GLU A 91 -22.56 -24.47 28.12
N ALA A 92 -22.60 -23.15 27.97
CA ALA A 92 -23.81 -22.41 27.61
C ALA A 92 -23.91 -22.19 26.09
N ALA A 93 -25.13 -22.16 25.56
CA ALA A 93 -25.40 -21.77 24.20
C ALA A 93 -24.85 -20.35 23.91
N ASN A 94 -24.62 -20.06 22.65
CA ASN A 94 -24.19 -18.76 22.14
C ASN A 94 -22.80 -18.31 22.65
N SER A 95 -21.87 -19.26 22.83
CA SER A 95 -20.48 -18.97 23.12
C SER A 95 -19.67 -18.80 21.83
N LEU A 96 -18.62 -17.97 21.90
CA LEU A 96 -17.58 -17.90 20.90
C LEU A 96 -16.51 -18.94 21.26
N VAL A 97 -16.27 -19.91 20.37
CA VAL A 97 -15.26 -20.96 20.55
C VAL A 97 -14.14 -20.75 19.57
N ILE A 98 -12.91 -20.55 20.06
CA ILE A 98 -11.71 -20.31 19.27
C ILE A 98 -10.69 -21.41 19.55
N SER A 99 -10.39 -22.23 18.56
CA SER A 99 -9.49 -23.38 18.74
C SER A 99 -8.91 -23.85 17.40
N LYS A 100 -7.67 -24.35 17.43
CA LYS A 100 -7.13 -25.06 16.27
C LYS A 100 -7.96 -26.28 15.90
N GLY A 101 -8.07 -26.55 14.60
CA GLY A 101 -8.85 -27.65 14.05
C GLY A 101 -8.24 -29.02 14.26
N THR A 102 -8.09 -29.45 15.52
CA THR A 102 -7.67 -30.81 15.87
C THR A 102 -8.67 -31.84 15.35
N GLN A 103 -8.25 -33.14 15.24
CA GLN A 103 -9.15 -34.19 14.80
C GLN A 103 -10.39 -34.32 15.72
N ALA A 104 -10.20 -34.11 17.03
CA ALA A 104 -11.29 -34.12 18.01
C ALA A 104 -12.30 -33.01 17.75
N LEU A 105 -11.82 -31.77 17.47
CA LEU A 105 -12.66 -30.61 17.15
C LEU A 105 -13.38 -30.81 15.83
N GLN A 106 -12.68 -31.27 14.77
CA GLN A 106 -13.27 -31.57 13.48
C GLN A 106 -14.42 -32.57 13.58
N LYS A 107 -14.22 -33.63 14.39
CA LYS A 107 -15.27 -34.65 14.67
C LYS A 107 -16.42 -34.04 15.46
N ARG A 108 -16.13 -33.29 16.54
CA ARG A 108 -17.12 -32.64 17.41
C ARG A 108 -18.07 -31.75 16.64
N TYR A 109 -17.52 -30.92 15.76
CA TYR A 109 -18.29 -29.91 14.99
C TYR A 109 -18.58 -30.30 13.54
N LYS A 110 -18.24 -31.56 13.15
CA LYS A 110 -18.49 -32.11 11.80
C LYS A 110 -17.97 -31.20 10.68
N LEU A 111 -16.71 -30.74 10.82
CA LEU A 111 -16.09 -29.89 9.82
C LEU A 111 -15.88 -30.67 8.51
N GLY A 112 -16.27 -30.06 7.39
CA GLY A 112 -16.23 -30.68 6.05
C GLY A 112 -14.94 -30.45 5.27
N SER A 113 -15.08 -30.47 3.93
CA SER A 113 -13.99 -30.19 2.97
C SER A 113 -13.41 -28.80 3.15
N ASP A 114 -14.24 -27.83 3.47
CA ASP A 114 -13.84 -26.40 3.62
C ASP A 114 -12.66 -26.22 4.55
N PHE A 115 -12.65 -26.94 5.70
CA PHE A 115 -11.50 -26.92 6.61
C PHE A 115 -10.24 -27.57 6.02
N LYS A 116 -10.38 -28.63 5.22
CA LYS A 116 -9.24 -29.36 4.63
C LYS A 116 -8.54 -28.51 3.56
N GLU A 117 -9.29 -27.70 2.83
CA GLU A 117 -8.81 -26.85 1.74
C GLU A 117 -8.13 -25.57 2.23
N LEU A 118 -8.27 -25.20 3.51
CA LEU A 118 -7.58 -24.05 4.09
C LEU A 118 -6.05 -24.16 3.91
N THR A 119 -5.41 -23.03 3.65
CA THR A 119 -3.96 -22.90 3.81
C THR A 119 -3.58 -22.85 5.31
N ASP A 120 -2.29 -22.82 5.63
CA ASP A 120 -1.84 -22.72 7.03
C ASP A 120 -2.27 -21.40 7.70
N GLU A 121 -2.40 -20.33 6.93
CA GLU A 121 -2.89 -19.02 7.39
C GLU A 121 -4.41 -18.86 7.21
N GLY A 122 -5.07 -19.80 6.54
CA GLY A 122 -6.52 -19.77 6.31
C GLY A 122 -7.32 -20.14 7.57
N PHE A 123 -8.59 -19.76 7.58
CA PHE A 123 -9.48 -19.94 8.71
C PHE A 123 -10.93 -20.23 8.29
N LEU A 124 -11.68 -20.76 9.26
CA LEU A 124 -13.12 -20.97 9.20
C LEU A 124 -13.80 -20.23 10.35
N ILE A 125 -14.86 -19.46 10.04
CA ILE A 125 -15.79 -18.88 11.02
C ILE A 125 -17.17 -19.43 10.74
N LYS A 126 -17.71 -20.24 11.63
CA LYS A 126 -18.96 -20.98 11.36
C LYS A 126 -19.90 -21.01 12.55
N THR A 127 -21.18 -20.84 12.30
CA THR A 127 -22.22 -21.13 13.29
C THR A 127 -22.43 -22.64 13.34
N VAL A 128 -22.25 -23.25 14.50
CA VAL A 128 -22.38 -24.69 14.71
C VAL A 128 -23.47 -25.00 15.74
N ASN A 129 -24.25 -26.07 15.50
CA ASN A 129 -25.25 -26.54 16.43
C ASN A 129 -24.67 -27.66 17.29
N THR A 130 -24.88 -27.60 18.60
CA THR A 130 -24.46 -28.60 19.57
C THR A 130 -25.65 -29.00 20.44
N ALA A 131 -25.45 -29.97 21.33
CA ALA A 131 -26.46 -30.33 22.31
C ALA A 131 -26.79 -29.20 23.29
N GLN A 132 -25.84 -28.27 23.49
CA GLN A 132 -25.98 -27.07 24.35
C GLN A 132 -26.62 -25.87 23.60
N GLY A 133 -26.82 -25.99 22.31
CA GLY A 133 -27.34 -24.93 21.45
C GLY A 133 -26.35 -24.45 20.37
N LYS A 134 -26.56 -23.26 19.84
CA LYS A 134 -25.68 -22.68 18.82
C LYS A 134 -24.41 -22.09 19.43
N HIS A 135 -23.29 -22.23 18.73
CA HIS A 135 -22.03 -21.56 19.03
C HIS A 135 -21.47 -20.92 17.75
N THR A 136 -20.69 -19.85 17.91
CA THR A 136 -19.82 -19.34 16.85
C THR A 136 -18.44 -20.00 17.01
N LEU A 137 -18.04 -20.82 16.03
CA LEU A 137 -16.75 -21.48 15.99
C LEU A 137 -15.80 -20.69 15.10
N ILE A 138 -14.65 -20.34 15.63
CA ILE A 138 -13.48 -19.87 14.90
C ILE A 138 -12.43 -20.98 14.95
N THR A 139 -11.98 -21.45 13.79
CA THR A 139 -10.96 -22.50 13.72
C THR A 139 -10.02 -22.31 12.54
N ALA A 140 -8.78 -22.76 12.68
CA ALA A 140 -7.72 -22.69 11.68
C ALA A 140 -6.72 -23.85 11.87
N LYS A 141 -5.79 -24.03 10.92
CA LYS A 141 -4.70 -25.00 11.04
C LYS A 141 -3.57 -24.51 11.96
N SER A 142 -3.39 -23.19 12.06
CA SER A 142 -2.33 -22.55 12.85
C SER A 142 -2.88 -21.49 13.82
N ASP A 143 -2.06 -21.08 14.79
CA ASP A 143 -2.42 -19.98 15.71
C ASP A 143 -2.55 -18.65 14.96
N ILE A 144 -1.75 -18.43 13.90
CA ILE A 144 -1.83 -17.23 13.06
C ILE A 144 -3.15 -17.20 12.27
N GLY A 145 -3.62 -18.33 11.75
CA GLY A 145 -4.94 -18.41 11.14
C GLY A 145 -6.07 -18.05 12.13
N LEU A 146 -5.94 -18.44 13.41
CA LEU A 146 -6.88 -18.00 14.46
C LEU A 146 -6.80 -16.49 14.71
N MET A 147 -5.61 -15.89 14.65
CA MET A 147 -5.42 -14.44 14.76
C MET A 147 -6.17 -13.71 13.64
N TYR A 148 -5.97 -14.10 12.38
CA TYR A 148 -6.67 -13.50 11.24
C TYR A 148 -8.18 -13.68 11.33
N ALA A 149 -8.64 -14.87 11.73
CA ALA A 149 -10.05 -15.14 11.96
C ALA A 149 -10.65 -14.25 13.05
N THR A 150 -9.89 -14.03 14.14
CA THR A 150 -10.33 -13.16 15.24
C THR A 150 -10.52 -11.72 14.78
N PHE A 151 -9.55 -11.16 14.05
CA PHE A 151 -9.70 -9.82 13.47
C PHE A 151 -10.87 -9.76 12.46
N ARG A 152 -11.03 -10.79 11.64
CA ARG A 152 -12.16 -10.88 10.71
C ARG A 152 -13.51 -10.90 11.45
N PHE A 153 -13.62 -11.64 12.54
CA PHE A 153 -14.82 -11.68 13.36
C PHE A 153 -15.12 -10.33 14.03
N ILE A 154 -14.09 -9.67 14.59
CA ILE A 154 -14.23 -8.31 15.15
C ILE A 154 -14.69 -7.32 14.07
N GLN A 155 -14.14 -7.40 12.86
CA GLN A 155 -14.57 -6.60 11.72
C GLN A 155 -16.06 -6.77 11.41
N LEU A 156 -16.59 -8.02 11.42
CA LEU A 156 -18.02 -8.27 11.19
C LEU A 156 -18.89 -7.52 12.20
N LEU A 157 -18.49 -7.50 13.47
CA LEU A 157 -19.20 -6.74 14.50
C LEU A 157 -19.13 -5.24 14.28
N GLN A 158 -17.94 -4.70 13.94
CA GLN A 158 -17.75 -3.27 13.70
C GLN A 158 -18.52 -2.77 12.48
N THR A 159 -18.62 -3.59 11.43
CA THR A 159 -19.36 -3.26 10.19
C THR A 159 -20.84 -3.57 10.29
N GLY A 160 -21.27 -4.18 11.39
CA GLY A 160 -22.67 -4.45 11.68
C GLY A 160 -23.27 -5.62 10.89
N GLU A 161 -22.46 -6.59 10.50
CA GLU A 161 -22.92 -7.79 9.77
C GLU A 161 -23.73 -8.74 10.68
N ASP A 162 -24.62 -9.53 10.10
CA ASP A 162 -25.37 -10.55 10.85
C ASP A 162 -24.46 -11.75 11.18
N ILE A 163 -24.31 -12.04 12.47
CA ILE A 163 -23.52 -13.18 12.95
C ILE A 163 -24.35 -14.40 13.35
N SER A 164 -25.63 -14.42 13.08
CA SER A 164 -26.57 -15.49 13.51
C SER A 164 -26.39 -16.81 12.75
N GLN A 165 -25.83 -16.74 11.53
CA GLN A 165 -25.58 -17.88 10.65
C GLN A 165 -24.31 -17.67 9.83
N LEU A 166 -23.15 -17.78 10.46
CA LEU A 166 -21.86 -17.63 9.78
C LEU A 166 -21.44 -18.94 9.10
N ASP A 167 -20.91 -18.83 7.89
CA ASP A 167 -20.23 -19.88 7.14
C ASP A 167 -19.17 -19.24 6.24
N ILE A 168 -18.03 -18.88 6.83
CA ILE A 168 -16.93 -18.13 6.20
C ILE A 168 -15.71 -19.02 6.19
N ALA A 169 -15.16 -19.33 5.02
CA ALA A 169 -13.89 -20.00 4.82
C ALA A 169 -13.00 -19.08 3.97
N GLU A 170 -11.94 -18.58 4.55
CA GLU A 170 -11.00 -17.69 3.87
C GLU A 170 -9.57 -18.22 3.96
N SER A 171 -8.82 -18.08 2.87
CA SER A 171 -7.37 -18.29 2.81
C SER A 171 -6.74 -17.19 1.96
N PRO A 172 -5.56 -16.69 2.33
CA PRO A 172 -4.91 -15.65 1.55
C PRO A 172 -4.55 -16.13 0.14
N LYS A 173 -4.76 -15.26 -0.84
CA LYS A 173 -4.42 -15.54 -2.25
C LYS A 173 -2.92 -15.36 -2.53
N ILE A 174 -2.27 -14.51 -1.77
CA ILE A 174 -0.83 -14.20 -1.87
C ILE A 174 -0.13 -14.69 -0.60
N ASN A 175 0.97 -15.43 -0.75
CA ASN A 175 1.68 -16.03 0.38
C ASN A 175 2.46 -14.99 1.19
N ILE A 176 3.17 -14.07 0.53
CA ILE A 176 3.93 -12.98 1.15
C ILE A 176 3.23 -11.67 0.85
N ARG A 177 2.67 -11.05 1.86
CA ARG A 177 1.93 -9.79 1.82
C ARG A 177 2.71 -8.79 2.68
N MET A 178 3.51 -7.94 2.02
CA MET A 178 4.52 -7.19 2.74
C MET A 178 4.43 -5.68 2.54
N LEU A 179 4.88 -4.94 3.55
CA LEU A 179 5.15 -3.52 3.45
C LEU A 179 6.64 -3.28 3.27
N ASN A 180 6.98 -2.40 2.34
CA ASN A 180 8.34 -1.93 2.12
C ASN A 180 8.47 -0.50 2.69
N HIS A 181 9.18 -0.35 3.79
CA HIS A 181 9.52 0.96 4.32
C HIS A 181 10.74 1.52 3.58
N TRP A 182 10.63 2.73 3.08
CA TRP A 182 11.76 3.47 2.54
C TRP A 182 12.36 4.37 3.61
N ASP A 183 12.61 3.77 4.77
CA ASP A 183 13.08 4.40 6.00
C ASP A 183 14.59 4.24 6.11
N ASP A 184 15.31 5.35 6.25
CA ASP A 184 16.75 5.36 6.45
C ASP A 184 17.12 5.14 7.93
N LEU A 185 18.39 4.80 8.17
CA LEU A 185 18.87 4.50 9.51
C LEU A 185 18.95 5.74 10.42
N ASP A 186 18.90 6.94 9.86
CA ASP A 186 18.81 8.22 10.56
C ASP A 186 17.37 8.69 10.79
N ARG A 187 16.37 7.85 10.40
CA ARG A 187 14.94 8.11 10.48
C ARG A 187 14.35 9.05 9.41
N HIS A 188 15.14 9.47 8.45
CA HIS A 188 14.56 10.02 7.23
C HIS A 188 13.70 8.96 6.54
N THR A 189 12.59 9.35 5.91
CA THR A 189 11.73 8.46 5.11
C THR A 189 11.65 9.01 3.70
N GLU A 190 12.25 8.32 2.76
CA GLU A 190 12.18 8.69 1.34
C GLU A 190 10.73 8.60 0.86
N ARG A 191 10.21 9.68 0.27
CA ARG A 191 8.82 9.81 -0.16
C ARG A 191 7.80 9.56 0.97
N GLY A 192 8.22 9.65 2.21
CA GLY A 192 7.36 9.56 3.38
C GLY A 192 6.85 10.95 3.80
N TYR A 193 5.55 11.12 3.88
CA TYR A 193 4.89 12.39 4.18
C TYR A 193 4.09 12.34 5.50
N ALA A 194 4.44 11.39 6.37
CA ALA A 194 3.76 11.12 7.64
C ALA A 194 4.68 11.34 8.86
N GLY A 195 5.59 12.30 8.76
CA GLY A 195 6.62 12.56 9.76
C GLY A 195 7.83 11.63 9.60
N GLN A 196 8.68 11.56 10.64
CA GLN A 196 9.85 10.68 10.63
C GLN A 196 9.44 9.20 10.65
N SER A 197 10.41 8.33 10.32
CA SER A 197 10.29 6.87 10.51
C SER A 197 9.80 6.51 11.92
N ILE A 198 8.93 5.51 12.00
CA ILE A 198 8.50 4.96 13.29
C ILE A 198 9.63 4.23 14.02
N TRP A 199 10.64 3.75 13.29
CA TRP A 199 11.78 3.01 13.82
C TRP A 199 12.77 3.95 14.52
N ASP A 200 12.78 3.92 15.85
CA ASP A 200 13.70 4.73 16.67
C ASP A 200 14.98 3.94 16.93
N TRP A 201 15.77 3.79 15.86
CA TRP A 201 16.93 2.92 15.83
C TRP A 201 17.93 3.15 16.96
N HIS A 202 18.13 4.39 17.40
CA HIS A 202 19.10 4.69 18.48
C HIS A 202 18.58 4.32 19.88
N LYS A 203 17.29 4.06 20.04
CA LYS A 203 16.70 3.58 21.30
C LYS A 203 16.50 2.07 21.33
N LEU A 204 16.48 1.42 20.17
CA LEU A 204 16.45 -0.02 20.08
C LEU A 204 17.84 -0.61 20.39
N PRO A 205 17.93 -1.81 20.99
CA PRO A 205 16.86 -2.74 21.34
C PRO A 205 16.16 -2.45 22.68
N ASP A 206 16.69 -1.53 23.51
CA ASP A 206 16.29 -1.39 24.92
C ASP A 206 14.92 -0.74 25.11
N TYR A 207 14.52 0.18 24.23
CA TYR A 207 13.26 0.90 24.33
C TYR A 207 12.28 0.51 23.22
N LYS A 208 11.39 -0.44 23.54
CA LYS A 208 10.35 -0.93 22.64
C LYS A 208 9.08 -0.10 22.82
N LYS A 209 8.79 0.80 21.85
CA LYS A 209 7.63 1.69 21.92
C LYS A 209 6.31 0.92 21.71
N GLN A 210 5.25 1.33 22.40
CA GLN A 210 3.89 0.81 22.18
C GLN A 210 3.48 0.88 20.71
N ARG A 211 3.92 1.92 19.98
CA ARG A 211 3.64 2.10 18.55
C ARG A 211 4.09 0.92 17.69
N TYR A 212 5.12 0.18 18.07
CA TYR A 212 5.56 -1.02 17.33
C TYR A 212 4.57 -2.18 17.48
N TYR A 213 4.01 -2.35 18.67
CA TYR A 213 2.95 -3.33 18.94
C TYR A 213 1.65 -2.95 18.21
N ASP A 214 1.26 -1.68 18.27
CA ASP A 214 0.08 -1.18 17.57
C ASP A 214 0.21 -1.29 16.04
N TYR A 215 1.41 -1.08 15.50
CA TYR A 215 1.75 -1.31 14.10
C TYR A 215 1.58 -2.81 13.73
N ALA A 216 2.08 -3.72 14.56
CA ALA A 216 1.95 -5.16 14.33
C ALA A 216 0.48 -5.59 14.35
N ARG A 217 -0.31 -5.10 15.33
CA ARG A 217 -1.76 -5.34 15.40
C ARG A 217 -2.47 -4.87 14.14
N ALA A 218 -2.21 -3.63 13.72
CA ALA A 218 -2.82 -3.05 12.52
C ALA A 218 -2.52 -3.89 11.27
N ASN A 219 -1.27 -4.30 11.08
CA ASN A 219 -0.88 -5.14 9.94
C ASN A 219 -1.52 -6.53 9.99
N ALA A 220 -1.51 -7.21 11.13
CA ALA A 220 -2.15 -8.51 11.28
C ALA A 220 -3.66 -8.44 10.98
N SER A 221 -4.33 -7.36 11.39
CA SER A 221 -5.78 -7.18 11.18
C SER A 221 -6.20 -7.08 9.71
N ILE A 222 -5.26 -6.79 8.82
CA ILE A 222 -5.46 -6.72 7.36
C ILE A 222 -4.70 -7.81 6.60
N GLY A 223 -4.10 -8.77 7.33
CA GLY A 223 -3.45 -9.93 6.76
C GLY A 223 -2.02 -9.70 6.25
N ILE A 224 -1.35 -8.62 6.60
CA ILE A 224 0.08 -8.39 6.29
C ILE A 224 0.93 -9.33 7.15
N ASN A 225 1.87 -10.05 6.51
CA ASN A 225 2.74 -11.03 7.16
C ASN A 225 4.24 -10.82 6.89
N GLY A 226 4.61 -9.69 6.28
CA GLY A 226 6.00 -9.33 6.04
C GLY A 226 6.24 -7.83 6.10
N VAL A 227 7.43 -7.42 6.54
CA VAL A 227 7.84 -6.01 6.60
C VAL A 227 9.33 -5.89 6.28
N ALA A 228 9.68 -5.16 5.23
CA ALA A 228 11.04 -4.67 5.01
C ALA A 228 11.19 -3.34 5.77
N VAL A 229 12.09 -3.33 6.77
CA VAL A 229 12.15 -2.25 7.76
C VAL A 229 13.04 -1.06 7.37
N ASN A 230 13.74 -1.15 6.24
CA ASN A 230 14.66 -0.10 5.79
C ASN A 230 14.56 0.13 4.28
N ASN A 231 15.04 1.31 3.88
CA ASN A 231 15.02 1.82 2.51
C ASN A 231 15.69 0.85 1.52
N VAL A 232 15.13 0.74 0.32
CA VAL A 232 15.72 -0.01 -0.81
C VAL A 232 17.05 0.61 -1.29
N ASN A 233 17.28 1.91 -1.05
CA ASN A 233 18.58 2.56 -1.14
C ASN A 233 19.43 2.20 0.09
N ALA A 234 19.68 0.92 0.28
CA ALA A 234 20.12 0.32 1.52
C ALA A 234 21.50 0.78 2.00
N ASN A 235 21.63 0.91 3.32
CA ASN A 235 22.91 1.11 4.00
C ASN A 235 23.40 -0.23 4.56
N SER A 236 24.67 -0.59 4.24
CA SER A 236 25.26 -1.87 4.67
C SER A 236 25.32 -2.04 6.20
N LEU A 237 25.33 -0.95 6.97
CA LEU A 237 25.35 -1.00 8.43
C LEU A 237 24.20 -1.82 9.04
N ILE A 238 23.04 -1.92 8.37
CA ILE A 238 21.91 -2.72 8.84
C ILE A 238 22.31 -4.20 9.07
N LEU A 239 23.34 -4.69 8.41
CA LEU A 239 23.83 -6.06 8.51
C LEU A 239 24.93 -6.26 9.58
N THR A 240 25.31 -5.22 10.31
CA THR A 240 26.28 -5.36 11.41
C THR A 240 25.60 -5.94 12.66
N PRO A 241 26.35 -6.63 13.56
CA PRO A 241 25.76 -7.23 14.77
C PRO A 241 24.94 -6.25 15.60
N ALA A 242 25.45 -5.05 15.83
CA ALA A 242 24.77 -4.01 16.61
C ALA A 242 23.42 -3.57 15.98
N TRP A 243 23.28 -3.60 14.66
CA TRP A 243 22.02 -3.31 13.99
C TRP A 243 21.10 -4.53 13.93
N LEU A 244 21.65 -5.72 13.78
CA LEU A 244 20.85 -6.96 13.81
C LEU A 244 20.16 -7.19 15.17
N GLU A 245 20.79 -6.79 16.29
CA GLU A 245 20.13 -6.78 17.60
C GLU A 245 18.91 -5.87 17.62
N LYS A 246 18.98 -4.69 17.00
CA LYS A 246 17.83 -3.77 16.89
C LYS A 246 16.71 -4.33 16.02
N VAL A 247 17.06 -4.93 14.90
CA VAL A 247 16.13 -5.61 14.00
C VAL A 247 15.47 -6.81 14.70
N SER A 248 16.24 -7.57 15.49
CA SER A 248 15.72 -8.68 16.31
C SER A 248 14.68 -8.22 17.33
N ALA A 249 14.92 -7.07 17.97
CA ALA A 249 13.96 -6.51 18.92
C ALA A 249 12.60 -6.18 18.27
N LEU A 250 12.59 -5.78 17.00
CA LEU A 250 11.34 -5.61 16.23
C LEU A 250 10.74 -6.96 15.82
N ALA A 251 11.59 -7.94 15.42
CA ALA A 251 11.15 -9.28 15.06
C ALA A 251 10.40 -9.96 16.22
N ASP A 252 10.89 -9.80 17.47
CA ASP A 252 10.25 -10.34 18.65
C ASP A 252 8.85 -9.76 18.91
N ILE A 253 8.66 -8.46 18.59
CA ILE A 253 7.34 -7.80 18.68
C ILE A 253 6.40 -8.32 17.59
N PHE A 254 6.91 -8.59 16.39
CA PHE A 254 6.10 -8.91 15.22
C PHE A 254 5.73 -10.39 15.13
N ARG A 255 6.56 -11.27 15.68
CA ARG A 255 6.39 -12.73 15.63
C ARG A 255 5.05 -13.22 16.16
N PRO A 256 4.53 -12.74 17.31
CA PRO A 256 3.21 -13.12 17.80
C PRO A 256 2.06 -12.82 16.83
N TYR A 257 2.26 -11.86 15.94
CA TYR A 257 1.30 -11.41 14.92
C TYR A 257 1.53 -12.06 13.54
N GLY A 258 2.47 -13.01 13.45
CA GLY A 258 2.79 -13.74 12.21
C GLY A 258 3.54 -12.91 11.17
N ILE A 259 4.13 -11.78 11.57
CA ILE A 259 4.82 -10.87 10.65
C ILE A 259 6.32 -11.15 10.70
N LYS A 260 6.89 -11.53 9.54
CA LYS A 260 8.33 -11.73 9.37
C LYS A 260 9.02 -10.44 8.96
N ILE A 261 10.23 -10.25 9.48
CA ILE A 261 11.07 -9.13 9.06
C ILE A 261 11.89 -9.51 7.83
N TYR A 262 11.96 -8.56 6.91
CA TYR A 262 12.87 -8.50 5.77
C TYR A 262 13.79 -7.29 5.95
N VAL A 263 14.99 -7.33 5.38
CA VAL A 263 15.84 -6.14 5.27
C VAL A 263 16.22 -5.89 3.82
N SER A 264 16.22 -4.63 3.44
CA SER A 264 16.83 -4.21 2.18
C SER A 264 18.35 -4.23 2.33
N VAL A 265 19.03 -4.89 1.40
CA VAL A 265 20.49 -5.05 1.45
C VAL A 265 21.18 -4.33 0.31
N LYS A 266 22.31 -3.69 0.62
CA LYS A 266 23.17 -3.11 -0.39
C LYS A 266 24.07 -4.19 -0.99
N PHE A 267 24.07 -4.31 -2.32
CA PHE A 267 24.80 -5.38 -3.01
C PHE A 267 26.31 -5.35 -2.72
N SER A 268 26.88 -4.16 -2.51
CA SER A 268 28.29 -3.97 -2.16
C SER A 268 28.63 -4.17 -0.67
N SER A 269 27.75 -4.72 0.15
CA SER A 269 28.00 -4.94 1.59
C SER A 269 29.27 -5.76 1.89
N PRO A 270 29.65 -6.81 1.12
CA PRO A 270 30.92 -7.52 1.34
C PRO A 270 32.14 -6.61 1.31
N GLN A 271 32.18 -5.62 0.40
CA GLN A 271 33.26 -4.63 0.33
C GLN A 271 33.18 -3.60 1.47
N GLN A 272 31.98 -3.16 1.84
CA GLN A 272 31.81 -2.04 2.76
C GLN A 272 32.02 -2.44 4.23
N ILE A 273 31.60 -3.63 4.60
CA ILE A 273 31.63 -4.10 5.99
C ILE A 273 32.24 -5.49 6.16
N GLY A 274 32.61 -6.16 5.05
CA GLY A 274 33.11 -7.55 5.06
C GLY A 274 34.61 -7.70 4.83
N ASN A 275 35.35 -6.61 4.63
CA ASN A 275 36.78 -6.64 4.26
C ASN A 275 37.07 -7.51 3.01
N VAL A 276 36.10 -7.65 2.11
CA VAL A 276 36.31 -8.34 0.82
C VAL A 276 36.59 -7.29 -0.24
N SER A 277 37.56 -7.53 -1.11
CA SER A 277 38.03 -6.55 -2.10
C SER A 277 37.04 -6.31 -3.27
N THR A 278 36.02 -7.15 -3.40
CA THR A 278 35.03 -7.12 -4.49
C THR A 278 33.66 -7.49 -3.97
N SER A 279 32.61 -7.22 -4.75
CA SER A 279 31.27 -7.79 -4.57
C SER A 279 30.81 -8.58 -5.81
N ASP A 280 31.75 -9.02 -6.66
CA ASP A 280 31.45 -9.91 -7.79
C ASP A 280 30.77 -11.19 -7.30
N PRO A 281 29.53 -11.50 -7.73
CA PRO A 281 28.77 -12.67 -7.26
C PRO A 281 29.42 -14.00 -7.66
N SER A 282 30.34 -14.03 -8.62
CA SER A 282 31.12 -15.22 -8.97
C SER A 282 32.32 -15.50 -8.02
N ASN A 283 32.70 -14.50 -7.24
CA ASN A 283 33.85 -14.63 -6.33
C ASN A 283 33.45 -15.47 -5.11
N LYS A 284 34.28 -16.51 -4.82
CA LYS A 284 34.03 -17.44 -3.72
C LYS A 284 34.02 -16.77 -2.33
N ALA A 285 34.90 -15.77 -2.11
CA ALA A 285 34.94 -15.04 -0.83
C ALA A 285 33.64 -14.21 -0.62
N VAL A 286 33.10 -13.61 -1.68
CA VAL A 286 31.81 -12.91 -1.64
C VAL A 286 30.66 -13.89 -1.33
N GLN A 287 30.64 -15.04 -2.02
CA GLN A 287 29.62 -16.08 -1.77
C GLN A 287 29.70 -16.60 -0.33
N GLN A 288 30.90 -16.84 0.20
CA GLN A 288 31.10 -17.29 1.57
C GLN A 288 30.66 -16.22 2.58
N TRP A 289 31.01 -14.96 2.33
CA TRP A 289 30.60 -13.85 3.19
C TRP A 289 29.07 -13.76 3.34
N TRP A 290 28.32 -13.90 2.23
CA TRP A 290 26.88 -13.89 2.28
C TRP A 290 26.28 -15.11 2.99
N GLN A 291 26.90 -16.29 2.85
CA GLN A 291 26.50 -17.49 3.59
C GLN A 291 26.70 -17.34 5.11
N ASP A 292 27.89 -16.80 5.51
CA ASP A 292 28.20 -16.53 6.90
C ASP A 292 27.29 -15.46 7.48
N LYS A 293 26.98 -14.42 6.72
CA LYS A 293 26.08 -13.35 7.12
C LYS A 293 24.63 -13.87 7.24
N ALA A 294 24.15 -14.70 6.34
CA ALA A 294 22.84 -15.35 6.47
C ALA A 294 22.79 -16.22 7.74
N LYS A 295 23.83 -17.01 8.01
CA LYS A 295 23.92 -17.79 9.23
C LYS A 295 23.83 -16.92 10.49
N GLU A 296 24.57 -15.82 10.55
CA GLU A 296 24.54 -14.86 11.65
C GLU A 296 23.14 -14.26 11.85
N ILE A 297 22.47 -13.86 10.75
CA ILE A 297 21.11 -13.30 10.80
C ILE A 297 20.13 -14.33 11.39
N TYR A 298 20.14 -15.57 10.91
CA TYR A 298 19.21 -16.60 11.41
C TYR A 298 19.54 -17.09 12.84
N GLN A 299 20.76 -16.92 13.31
CA GLN A 299 21.10 -17.13 14.71
C GLN A 299 20.47 -16.05 15.61
N THR A 300 20.34 -14.83 15.10
CA THR A 300 19.77 -13.66 15.81
C THR A 300 18.25 -13.58 15.64
N ILE A 301 17.74 -13.87 14.43
CA ILE A 301 16.33 -13.77 14.03
C ILE A 301 15.94 -15.10 13.35
N PRO A 302 15.51 -16.11 14.11
CA PRO A 302 15.28 -17.47 13.56
C PRO A 302 14.21 -17.55 12.47
N ASP A 303 13.25 -16.64 12.47
CA ASP A 303 12.13 -16.55 11.53
C ASP A 303 12.31 -15.44 10.48
N PHE A 304 13.54 -14.97 10.27
CA PHE A 304 13.85 -13.94 9.28
C PHE A 304 13.30 -14.27 7.89
N GLY A 305 12.59 -13.34 7.26
CA GLY A 305 11.89 -13.56 5.98
C GLY A 305 12.80 -13.58 4.77
N GLY A 306 13.82 -12.72 4.74
CA GLY A 306 14.73 -12.64 3.61
C GLY A 306 15.20 -11.23 3.24
N PHE A 307 15.74 -11.11 2.05
CA PHE A 307 16.30 -9.86 1.54
C PHE A 307 15.41 -9.20 0.48
N LEU A 308 15.30 -7.87 0.55
CA LEU A 308 14.83 -7.02 -0.52
C LEU A 308 16.02 -6.34 -1.19
N VAL A 309 16.09 -6.32 -2.53
CA VAL A 309 17.26 -5.85 -3.26
C VAL A 309 16.89 -4.89 -4.38
N LYS A 310 17.49 -3.70 -4.39
CA LYS A 310 17.58 -2.79 -5.53
C LYS A 310 19.02 -2.80 -6.02
N ALA A 311 19.26 -3.18 -7.27
CA ALA A 311 20.60 -3.32 -7.84
C ALA A 311 20.68 -2.70 -9.24
N ASN A 312 21.83 -2.13 -9.58
CA ASN A 312 22.12 -1.48 -10.86
C ASN A 312 21.08 -0.43 -11.29
N SER A 313 20.57 0.32 -10.34
CA SER A 313 19.57 1.35 -10.59
C SER A 313 19.82 2.57 -9.70
N GLU A 314 19.73 3.77 -10.27
CA GLU A 314 19.91 5.06 -9.57
C GLU A 314 21.18 5.11 -8.68
N GLY A 315 22.30 4.61 -9.20
CA GLY A 315 23.59 4.60 -8.49
C GLY A 315 23.71 3.53 -7.39
N GLN A 316 22.71 2.66 -7.21
CA GLN A 316 22.86 1.51 -6.33
C GLN A 316 23.71 0.44 -7.01
N PRO A 317 24.73 -0.11 -6.31
CA PRO A 317 25.62 -1.12 -6.86
C PRO A 317 24.86 -2.43 -7.14
N GLY A 318 25.35 -3.17 -8.13
CA GLY A 318 24.73 -4.44 -8.49
C GLY A 318 25.70 -5.38 -9.24
N PRO A 319 25.21 -6.53 -9.67
CA PRO A 319 26.00 -7.51 -10.42
C PRO A 319 26.53 -6.95 -11.75
N GLY A 320 25.82 -6.03 -12.40
CA GLY A 320 26.25 -5.38 -13.65
C GLY A 320 27.59 -4.64 -13.54
N ASP A 321 27.92 -4.10 -12.36
CA ASP A 321 29.22 -3.45 -12.09
C ASP A 321 30.42 -4.40 -12.29
N TYR A 322 30.16 -5.70 -12.34
CA TYR A 322 31.13 -6.79 -12.53
C TYR A 322 30.90 -7.56 -13.83
N GLY A 323 30.11 -7.03 -14.74
CA GLY A 323 29.73 -7.74 -15.99
C GLY A 323 28.90 -9.00 -15.75
N ARG A 324 28.12 -9.04 -14.64
CA ARG A 324 27.25 -10.14 -14.25
C ARG A 324 25.78 -9.77 -14.41
N THR A 325 24.94 -10.79 -14.57
CA THR A 325 23.49 -10.64 -14.70
C THR A 325 22.81 -10.49 -13.35
N HIS A 326 21.58 -9.95 -13.36
CA HIS A 326 20.68 -9.94 -12.18
C HIS A 326 20.45 -11.36 -11.62
N VAL A 327 20.40 -12.37 -12.49
CA VAL A 327 20.26 -13.79 -12.07
C VAL A 327 21.44 -14.25 -11.21
N GLU A 328 22.67 -13.96 -11.63
CA GLU A 328 23.87 -14.35 -10.86
C GLU A 328 23.87 -13.68 -9.48
N GLY A 329 23.53 -12.40 -9.41
CA GLY A 329 23.41 -11.66 -8.15
C GLY A 329 22.30 -12.18 -7.24
N ALA A 330 21.11 -12.34 -7.77
CA ALA A 330 19.94 -12.80 -7.02
C ALA A 330 20.13 -14.25 -6.53
N ASN A 331 20.62 -15.13 -7.40
CA ASN A 331 20.82 -16.55 -7.06
C ASN A 331 21.93 -16.76 -6.03
N MET A 332 22.97 -15.92 -6.01
CA MET A 332 23.97 -15.92 -4.96
C MET A 332 23.36 -15.68 -3.58
N LEU A 333 22.53 -14.64 -3.45
CA LEU A 333 21.84 -14.32 -2.20
C LEU A 333 20.79 -15.40 -1.84
N ALA A 334 20.04 -15.86 -2.83
CA ALA A 334 19.05 -16.92 -2.66
C ALA A 334 19.67 -18.23 -2.14
N LYS A 335 20.85 -18.60 -2.64
CA LYS A 335 21.62 -19.75 -2.18
C LYS A 335 22.05 -19.62 -0.71
N ALA A 336 22.41 -18.42 -0.28
CA ALA A 336 22.80 -18.16 1.11
C ALA A 336 21.61 -18.28 2.07
N LEU A 337 20.41 -17.86 1.65
CA LEU A 337 19.18 -17.91 2.47
C LEU A 337 18.45 -19.27 2.44
N LYS A 338 18.61 -20.06 1.36
CA LYS A 338 17.85 -21.30 1.12
C LYS A 338 17.90 -22.31 2.29
N PRO A 339 19.05 -22.55 2.98
CA PRO A 339 19.10 -23.49 4.09
C PRO A 339 18.17 -23.14 5.26
N TYR A 340 17.74 -21.88 5.34
CA TYR A 340 16.92 -21.35 6.43
C TYR A 340 15.49 -21.04 5.99
N GLY A 341 15.13 -21.29 4.72
CA GLY A 341 13.80 -21.01 4.17
C GLY A 341 13.55 -19.53 3.83
N GLY A 342 14.61 -18.72 3.77
CA GLY A 342 14.48 -17.30 3.41
C GLY A 342 14.38 -17.06 1.91
N ASN A 343 13.83 -15.89 1.56
CA ASN A 343 13.53 -15.50 0.20
C ASN A 343 14.33 -14.26 -0.22
N VAL A 344 14.51 -14.08 -1.53
CA VAL A 344 15.02 -12.85 -2.13
C VAL A 344 13.92 -12.20 -2.95
N ILE A 345 13.62 -10.95 -2.64
CA ILE A 345 12.72 -10.10 -3.40
C ILE A 345 13.60 -9.15 -4.22
N TRP A 346 13.73 -9.41 -5.51
CA TRP A 346 14.64 -8.68 -6.40
C TRP A 346 13.87 -7.69 -7.27
N ARG A 347 14.12 -6.38 -7.11
CA ARG A 347 13.35 -5.36 -7.83
C ARG A 347 13.78 -5.27 -9.30
N ALA A 348 12.82 -5.33 -10.19
CA ALA A 348 12.97 -5.01 -11.62
C ALA A 348 12.75 -3.50 -11.84
N PHE A 349 13.55 -2.69 -11.18
CA PHE A 349 13.53 -1.23 -11.31
C PHE A 349 14.85 -0.76 -11.88
N VAL A 350 14.83 -0.35 -13.15
CA VAL A 350 16.03 -0.06 -13.93
C VAL A 350 16.06 1.41 -14.32
N TYR A 351 17.08 2.13 -13.87
CA TYR A 351 17.56 3.39 -14.43
C TYR A 351 19.01 3.18 -14.88
N SER A 352 19.18 2.48 -16.01
CA SER A 352 20.51 2.21 -16.57
C SER A 352 21.15 3.49 -17.11
N HIS A 353 22.46 3.66 -16.89
CA HIS A 353 23.25 4.69 -17.54
C HIS A 353 23.73 4.28 -18.94
N GLU A 354 23.75 2.99 -19.21
CA GLU A 354 24.26 2.39 -20.45
C GLU A 354 23.13 2.20 -21.49
N ASP A 355 21.94 1.77 -21.04
CA ASP A 355 20.78 1.62 -21.91
C ASP A 355 20.15 2.97 -22.21
N LYS A 356 20.17 3.38 -23.48
CA LYS A 356 19.59 4.63 -24.00
C LYS A 356 18.22 4.43 -24.62
N THR A 357 17.64 3.23 -24.53
CA THR A 357 16.27 3.01 -24.96
C THR A 357 15.28 3.81 -24.15
N GLU A 358 14.08 4.04 -24.68
CA GLU A 358 13.03 4.76 -23.97
C GLU A 358 12.74 4.08 -22.62
N ARG A 359 12.49 4.89 -21.61
CA ARG A 359 12.42 4.47 -20.21
C ARG A 359 11.47 3.29 -19.94
N SER A 360 10.33 3.22 -20.64
CA SER A 360 9.36 2.13 -20.47
C SER A 360 9.83 0.78 -21.04
N LEU A 361 10.87 0.78 -21.88
CA LEU A 361 11.45 -0.42 -22.47
C LEU A 361 12.49 -1.10 -21.57
N GLN A 362 13.19 -0.34 -20.72
CA GLN A 362 14.42 -0.78 -20.07
C GLN A 362 14.22 -2.03 -19.20
N ALA A 363 13.28 -1.99 -18.25
CA ALA A 363 13.05 -3.13 -17.36
C ALA A 363 12.64 -4.40 -18.12
N TYR A 364 11.81 -4.27 -19.15
CA TYR A 364 11.41 -5.40 -19.99
C TYR A 364 12.60 -5.99 -20.74
N ASN A 365 13.39 -5.15 -21.40
CA ASN A 365 14.56 -5.60 -22.18
C ASN A 365 15.58 -6.31 -21.30
N GLU A 366 15.78 -5.84 -20.07
CA GLU A 366 16.77 -6.38 -19.16
C GLU A 366 16.33 -7.69 -18.50
N PHE A 367 15.04 -7.80 -18.10
CA PHE A 367 14.57 -8.93 -17.30
C PHE A 367 13.96 -10.08 -18.12
N VAL A 368 13.29 -9.83 -19.26
CA VAL A 368 12.67 -10.89 -20.05
C VAL A 368 13.66 -11.96 -20.56
N PRO A 369 14.89 -11.61 -21.00
CA PRO A 369 15.88 -12.61 -21.39
C PRO A 369 16.34 -13.53 -20.25
N LEU A 370 16.08 -13.15 -19.02
CA LEU A 370 16.47 -13.88 -17.79
C LEU A 370 15.38 -14.82 -17.28
N ASP A 371 14.23 -14.91 -17.97
CA ASP A 371 13.10 -15.73 -17.55
C ASP A 371 13.48 -17.20 -17.34
N GLY A 372 13.08 -17.75 -16.19
CA GLY A 372 13.31 -19.14 -15.80
C GLY A 372 14.73 -19.46 -15.29
N GLN A 373 15.58 -18.45 -15.11
CA GLN A 373 16.95 -18.64 -14.60
C GLN A 373 17.08 -18.27 -13.10
N PHE A 374 16.08 -17.60 -12.54
CA PHE A 374 16.03 -17.27 -11.11
C PHE A 374 15.76 -18.52 -10.26
N ALA A 375 16.36 -18.60 -9.09
CA ALA A 375 16.14 -19.67 -8.13
C ALA A 375 14.69 -19.67 -7.59
N ASP A 376 14.22 -20.81 -7.09
CA ASP A 376 12.83 -21.01 -6.61
C ASP A 376 12.45 -20.09 -5.45
N ASN A 377 13.43 -19.63 -4.65
CA ASN A 377 13.24 -18.69 -3.55
C ASN A 377 13.56 -17.24 -3.92
N VAL A 378 13.56 -16.91 -5.22
CA VAL A 378 13.63 -15.53 -5.74
C VAL A 378 12.28 -15.15 -6.33
N SER A 379 11.79 -13.95 -6.00
CA SER A 379 10.69 -13.30 -6.72
C SER A 379 11.17 -11.98 -7.30
N VAL A 380 10.87 -11.75 -8.58
CA VAL A 380 11.19 -10.49 -9.26
C VAL A 380 10.05 -9.51 -8.98
N GLN A 381 10.34 -8.43 -8.24
CA GLN A 381 9.38 -7.42 -7.83
C GLN A 381 9.22 -6.35 -8.91
N VAL A 382 8.02 -6.25 -9.46
CA VAL A 382 7.66 -5.40 -10.60
C VAL A 382 6.64 -4.36 -10.15
N LYS A 383 6.87 -3.09 -10.48
CA LYS A 383 5.91 -2.00 -10.26
C LYS A 383 4.63 -2.23 -11.07
N ASN A 384 3.53 -1.66 -10.62
CA ASN A 384 2.24 -1.77 -11.32
C ASN A 384 2.28 -1.27 -12.78
N GLY A 385 3.05 -0.22 -13.06
CA GLY A 385 3.29 0.31 -14.40
C GLY A 385 4.74 0.13 -14.87
N PRO A 386 5.05 0.40 -16.15
CA PRO A 386 6.39 0.17 -16.72
C PRO A 386 7.43 1.21 -16.30
N ILE A 387 7.04 2.32 -15.66
CA ILE A 387 7.95 3.42 -15.33
C ILE A 387 8.08 3.63 -13.82
N ASP A 388 7.17 4.34 -13.15
CA ASP A 388 7.41 4.78 -11.77
C ASP A 388 6.17 5.30 -11.03
N PHE A 389 5.18 4.46 -10.77
CA PHE A 389 4.03 4.80 -9.90
C PHE A 389 3.30 6.10 -10.25
N GLN A 390 3.28 6.48 -11.52
CA GLN A 390 2.58 7.69 -11.95
C GLN A 390 1.08 7.63 -11.65
N PRO A 391 0.34 8.73 -11.57
CA PRO A 391 -1.09 8.73 -11.27
C PRO A 391 -1.88 7.77 -12.14
N ARG A 392 -1.46 7.61 -13.41
CA ARG A 392 -1.92 6.56 -14.32
C ARG A 392 -0.78 6.09 -15.21
N GLU A 393 -0.59 4.79 -15.24
CA GLU A 393 0.26 4.05 -16.18
C GLU A 393 -0.54 2.86 -16.73
N PRO A 394 -0.25 2.35 -17.94
CA PRO A 394 -0.68 1.02 -18.30
C PRO A 394 -0.04 -0.02 -17.36
N PHE A 395 -0.60 -1.22 -17.27
CA PHE A 395 0.05 -2.28 -16.50
C PHE A 395 1.46 -2.59 -17.05
N SER A 396 2.38 -3.00 -16.18
CA SER A 396 3.73 -3.36 -16.61
C SER A 396 3.70 -4.60 -17.53
N PRO A 397 4.30 -4.54 -18.73
CA PRO A 397 4.33 -5.67 -19.67
C PRO A 397 5.13 -6.88 -19.14
N LEU A 398 5.93 -6.74 -18.09
CA LEU A 398 6.59 -7.86 -17.42
C LEU A 398 5.59 -8.87 -16.87
N PHE A 399 4.38 -8.43 -16.45
CA PHE A 399 3.33 -9.35 -16.04
C PHE A 399 2.83 -10.17 -17.23
N GLY A 400 3.25 -11.43 -17.23
CA GLY A 400 2.99 -12.36 -18.30
C GLY A 400 4.15 -12.61 -19.27
N ALA A 401 5.12 -11.71 -19.40
CA ALA A 401 6.29 -11.89 -20.25
C ALA A 401 7.36 -12.83 -19.66
N MET A 402 7.26 -13.15 -18.36
CA MET A 402 8.20 -14.02 -17.63
C MET A 402 7.48 -15.25 -17.05
N PRO A 403 7.04 -16.21 -17.89
CA PRO A 403 6.18 -17.32 -17.47
C PRO A 403 6.86 -18.39 -16.59
N LYS A 404 8.16 -18.32 -16.40
CA LYS A 404 8.95 -19.31 -15.64
C LYS A 404 9.53 -18.72 -14.36
N THR A 405 9.32 -17.43 -14.12
CA THR A 405 9.87 -16.69 -12.97
C THR A 405 8.74 -16.23 -12.06
N SER A 406 8.91 -16.36 -10.76
CA SER A 406 7.98 -15.77 -9.78
C SER A 406 8.02 -14.26 -9.88
N LEU A 407 6.87 -13.64 -10.14
CA LEU A 407 6.72 -12.18 -10.16
C LEU A 407 5.98 -11.70 -8.93
N ALA A 408 6.50 -10.65 -8.31
CA ALA A 408 5.85 -9.92 -7.22
C ALA A 408 5.26 -8.62 -7.75
N MET A 409 4.05 -8.27 -7.31
CA MET A 409 3.49 -6.93 -7.52
C MET A 409 4.10 -5.95 -6.54
N GLU A 410 4.58 -4.80 -7.02
CA GLU A 410 4.93 -3.65 -6.18
C GLU A 410 3.92 -2.52 -6.42
N PHE A 411 3.12 -2.20 -5.40
CA PHE A 411 2.31 -0.97 -5.36
C PHE A 411 2.96 0.09 -4.49
N GLN A 412 2.68 1.35 -4.78
CA GLN A 412 3.03 2.45 -3.90
C GLN A 412 1.80 2.88 -3.10
N ILE A 413 1.86 2.76 -1.77
CA ILE A 413 0.82 3.25 -0.86
C ILE A 413 1.08 4.73 -0.54
N THR A 414 2.35 5.16 -0.60
CA THR A 414 2.73 6.57 -0.64
C THR A 414 2.14 7.23 -1.88
N GLN A 415 1.73 8.47 -1.73
CA GLN A 415 1.13 9.26 -2.80
C GLN A 415 2.18 10.20 -3.42
N GLU A 416 3.34 9.66 -3.80
CA GLU A 416 4.48 10.44 -4.30
C GLU A 416 4.13 11.37 -5.44
N TYR A 417 3.27 10.90 -6.34
CA TYR A 417 2.81 11.65 -7.51
C TYR A 417 1.31 12.00 -7.46
N LEU A 418 0.70 11.86 -6.27
CA LEU A 418 -0.75 12.01 -6.07
C LEU A 418 -1.06 12.99 -4.92
N GLY A 419 -0.24 14.04 -4.76
CA GLY A 419 -0.45 15.11 -3.79
C GLY A 419 -0.02 14.79 -2.36
N PHE A 420 0.80 13.77 -2.16
CA PHE A 420 1.42 13.41 -0.88
C PHE A 420 0.36 13.15 0.21
N SER A 421 0.57 13.66 1.41
CA SER A 421 -0.39 13.62 2.52
C SER A 421 -1.39 14.79 2.52
N THR A 422 -1.41 15.63 1.48
CA THR A 422 -2.32 16.78 1.39
C THR A 422 -3.57 16.50 0.57
N HIS A 423 -3.52 15.55 -0.38
CA HIS A 423 -4.63 15.22 -1.24
C HIS A 423 -5.31 13.93 -0.82
N LEU A 424 -6.65 13.91 -0.87
CA LEU A 424 -7.42 12.70 -0.79
C LEU A 424 -7.28 11.96 -2.13
N ALA A 425 -6.60 10.80 -2.09
CA ALA A 425 -6.47 9.86 -3.19
C ALA A 425 -6.72 8.45 -2.67
N TYR A 426 -7.82 7.82 -3.06
CA TYR A 426 -8.12 6.43 -2.69
C TYR A 426 -7.51 5.48 -3.71
N LEU A 427 -6.43 4.81 -3.34
CA LEU A 427 -5.57 4.04 -4.24
C LEU A 427 -6.11 2.64 -4.56
N ALA A 428 -7.12 2.13 -3.84
CA ALA A 428 -7.68 0.82 -4.19
C ALA A 428 -8.26 0.76 -5.59
N THR A 429 -8.69 1.89 -6.15
CA THR A 429 -9.15 1.99 -7.54
C THR A 429 -8.00 1.73 -8.52
N LEU A 430 -6.81 2.29 -8.25
CA LEU A 430 -5.58 2.02 -9.01
C LEU A 430 -5.13 0.56 -8.85
N PHE A 431 -5.15 0.05 -7.62
CA PHE A 431 -4.73 -1.33 -7.35
C PHE A 431 -5.63 -2.32 -8.08
N LYS A 432 -6.95 -2.12 -8.06
CA LYS A 432 -7.93 -2.95 -8.76
C LYS A 432 -7.80 -2.83 -10.28
N GLU A 433 -7.66 -1.62 -10.82
CA GLU A 433 -7.44 -1.41 -12.25
C GLU A 433 -6.27 -2.26 -12.76
N THR A 434 -5.14 -2.26 -12.03
CA THR A 434 -3.98 -3.06 -12.39
C THR A 434 -4.23 -4.57 -12.22
N LEU A 435 -4.75 -5.00 -11.06
CA LEU A 435 -4.94 -6.41 -10.74
C LEU A 435 -5.94 -7.11 -11.66
N ASP A 436 -7.00 -6.40 -12.05
CA ASP A 436 -8.07 -6.94 -12.89
C ASP A 436 -7.74 -6.88 -14.40
N THR A 437 -6.69 -6.14 -14.78
CA THR A 437 -6.30 -6.05 -16.19
C THR A 437 -5.89 -7.39 -16.74
N ASP A 438 -6.54 -7.81 -17.84
CA ASP A 438 -6.20 -9.02 -18.60
C ASP A 438 -4.93 -8.77 -19.43
N THR A 439 -3.88 -9.50 -19.16
CA THR A 439 -2.63 -9.37 -19.92
C THR A 439 -2.74 -9.98 -21.31
N TYR A 440 -3.70 -10.89 -21.54
CA TYR A 440 -3.85 -11.73 -22.74
C TYR A 440 -2.63 -12.59 -23.10
N GLN A 441 -1.56 -12.56 -22.32
CA GLN A 441 -0.32 -13.29 -22.64
C GLN A 441 -0.54 -14.80 -22.75
N TYR A 442 -1.53 -15.31 -22.03
CA TYR A 442 -1.86 -16.75 -22.03
C TYR A 442 -3.31 -17.00 -22.44
N GLY A 443 -3.89 -16.09 -23.22
CA GLY A 443 -5.29 -16.08 -23.59
C GLY A 443 -6.16 -15.23 -22.70
N LYS A 444 -7.46 -15.16 -23.01
CA LYS A 444 -8.42 -14.38 -22.27
C LYS A 444 -8.54 -14.85 -20.82
N GLY A 445 -8.52 -13.90 -19.88
CA GLY A 445 -8.66 -14.16 -18.46
C GLY A 445 -7.33 -14.37 -17.72
N SER A 446 -6.18 -14.13 -18.38
CA SER A 446 -4.85 -14.10 -17.74
C SER A 446 -4.58 -12.73 -17.09
N THR A 447 -5.34 -12.43 -16.04
CA THR A 447 -5.21 -11.16 -15.32
C THR A 447 -3.89 -11.06 -14.58
N VAL A 448 -3.44 -9.81 -14.31
CA VAL A 448 -2.26 -9.55 -13.48
C VAL A 448 -2.41 -10.25 -12.13
N ALA A 449 -3.59 -10.19 -11.51
CA ALA A 449 -3.87 -10.87 -10.24
C ALA A 449 -3.58 -12.39 -10.31
N LYS A 450 -4.01 -13.07 -11.36
CA LYS A 450 -3.76 -14.52 -11.54
C LYS A 450 -2.31 -14.88 -11.82
N ILE A 451 -1.55 -13.94 -12.33
CA ILE A 451 -0.11 -14.12 -12.54
C ILE A 451 0.61 -14.06 -11.19
N ILE A 452 0.29 -13.05 -10.37
CA ILE A 452 0.97 -12.85 -9.10
C ILE A 452 0.51 -13.82 -8.01
N ASP A 453 -0.74 -14.32 -8.04
CA ASP A 453 -1.24 -15.32 -7.06
C ASP A 453 -0.84 -16.76 -7.44
N GLY A 454 -0.19 -16.93 -8.58
CA GLY A 454 0.29 -18.23 -9.05
C GLY A 454 -0.79 -19.15 -9.63
N SER A 455 -2.07 -18.77 -9.61
CA SER A 455 -3.17 -19.61 -10.12
C SER A 455 -3.10 -19.88 -11.63
N TYR A 456 -2.31 -19.05 -12.32
CA TYR A 456 -2.04 -19.20 -13.73
C TYR A 456 -1.00 -20.31 -14.04
N TYR A 457 -0.14 -20.67 -13.08
CA TYR A 457 0.92 -21.66 -13.29
C TYR A 457 0.37 -23.08 -13.15
N LYS A 458 0.83 -24.01 -14.03
CA LYS A 458 0.38 -25.41 -13.99
C LYS A 458 0.67 -26.03 -12.63
N ALA A 459 -0.30 -26.82 -12.12
CA ALA A 459 -0.19 -27.56 -10.87
C ALA A 459 1.13 -28.37 -10.81
N GLY A 460 1.86 -28.25 -9.70
CA GLY A 460 3.09 -29.01 -9.40
C GLY A 460 4.39 -28.21 -9.33
N LYS A 461 4.40 -26.91 -9.66
CA LYS A 461 5.55 -26.03 -9.37
C LYS A 461 5.25 -25.21 -8.12
N PRO A 462 6.08 -25.29 -7.06
CA PRO A 462 6.05 -24.32 -5.97
C PRO A 462 6.25 -22.92 -6.58
N HIS A 463 5.31 -22.02 -6.34
CA HIS A 463 5.40 -20.67 -6.83
C HIS A 463 5.40 -19.70 -5.65
N LEU A 464 6.44 -18.87 -5.58
CA LEU A 464 6.53 -17.83 -4.57
C LEU A 464 5.62 -16.67 -5.00
N THR A 465 4.54 -16.44 -4.30
CA THR A 465 3.59 -15.35 -4.56
C THR A 465 3.82 -14.21 -3.60
N VAL A 466 4.01 -13.00 -4.11
CA VAL A 466 4.36 -11.82 -3.33
C VAL A 466 3.59 -10.60 -3.80
N MET A 467 3.08 -9.82 -2.84
CA MET A 467 2.56 -8.49 -3.08
C MET A 467 3.17 -7.53 -2.06
N ALA A 468 3.86 -6.52 -2.55
CA ALA A 468 4.60 -5.54 -1.76
C ALA A 468 3.98 -4.15 -1.91
N GLY A 469 3.88 -3.41 -0.80
CA GLY A 469 3.41 -2.03 -0.78
C GLY A 469 4.44 -1.09 -0.20
N VAL A 470 4.83 -0.04 -0.94
CA VAL A 470 5.68 1.02 -0.41
C VAL A 470 4.88 1.83 0.60
N ALA A 471 5.29 1.77 1.86
CA ALA A 471 4.53 2.30 2.98
C ALA A 471 4.73 3.82 3.15
N ASN A 472 3.64 4.54 3.45
CA ASN A 472 3.68 5.89 3.99
C ASN A 472 3.17 5.87 5.44
N ILE A 473 3.98 5.33 6.35
CA ILE A 473 3.65 5.15 7.76
C ILE A 473 4.77 5.79 8.59
N GLY A 474 4.45 6.83 9.31
CA GLY A 474 5.42 7.61 10.07
C GLY A 474 4.94 7.97 11.47
N MET A 475 5.61 8.94 12.09
CA MET A 475 5.38 9.36 13.48
C MET A 475 4.19 10.30 13.67
N ASP A 476 3.53 10.77 12.60
CA ASP A 476 2.28 11.53 12.72
C ASP A 476 1.25 10.74 13.54
N ARG A 477 0.41 11.46 14.30
CA ARG A 477 -0.57 10.78 15.18
C ARG A 477 -1.48 9.84 14.39
N ASN A 478 -1.95 10.28 13.23
CA ASN A 478 -2.79 9.48 12.33
C ASN A 478 -2.00 8.49 11.46
N TRP A 479 -0.70 8.28 11.69
CA TRP A 479 0.22 7.37 11.01
C TRP A 479 0.57 7.72 9.56
N THR A 480 -0.29 8.37 8.82
CA THR A 480 -0.22 8.52 7.36
C THR A 480 -0.22 9.97 6.89
N GLY A 481 -0.20 10.94 7.82
CA GLY A 481 -0.26 12.38 7.54
C GLY A 481 -1.65 12.86 7.13
N HIS A 482 -2.39 12.07 6.35
CA HIS A 482 -3.78 12.29 5.96
C HIS A 482 -4.66 11.13 6.43
N ILE A 483 -5.84 11.40 6.97
CA ILE A 483 -6.75 10.35 7.49
C ILE A 483 -7.06 9.29 6.41
N PHE A 484 -7.32 9.70 5.17
CA PHE A 484 -7.59 8.76 4.08
C PHE A 484 -6.36 7.96 3.61
N GLY A 485 -5.15 8.35 4.01
CA GLY A 485 -3.96 7.51 3.83
C GLY A 485 -4.05 6.18 4.57
N GLN A 486 -4.79 6.15 5.69
CA GLN A 486 -5.11 4.90 6.41
C GLN A 486 -5.97 3.96 5.56
N ALA A 487 -6.91 4.51 4.76
CA ALA A 487 -7.72 3.71 3.86
C ALA A 487 -6.87 3.02 2.78
N ASN A 488 -5.81 3.67 2.29
CA ASN A 488 -4.90 3.10 1.32
C ASN A 488 -4.07 1.94 1.92
N TRP A 489 -3.58 2.10 3.16
CA TRP A 489 -2.91 1.03 3.90
C TRP A 489 -3.86 -0.15 4.15
N TYR A 490 -5.08 0.12 4.65
CA TYR A 490 -6.11 -0.89 4.86
C TYR A 490 -6.44 -1.64 3.56
N ALA A 491 -6.68 -0.92 2.48
CA ALA A 491 -7.04 -1.49 1.18
C ALA A 491 -5.93 -2.36 0.59
N PHE A 492 -4.67 -1.95 0.71
CA PHE A 492 -3.55 -2.76 0.27
C PHE A 492 -3.53 -4.13 0.96
N GLY A 493 -3.64 -4.18 2.29
CA GLY A 493 -3.67 -5.44 3.03
C GLY A 493 -4.85 -6.32 2.65
N ARG A 494 -6.05 -5.74 2.52
CA ARG A 494 -7.27 -6.47 2.12
C ARG A 494 -7.16 -7.06 0.71
N LEU A 495 -6.59 -6.32 -0.25
CA LEU A 495 -6.38 -6.81 -1.62
C LEU A 495 -5.24 -7.83 -1.72
N ALA A 496 -4.20 -7.70 -0.89
CA ALA A 496 -3.15 -8.71 -0.81
C ALA A 496 -3.65 -10.02 -0.18
N TRP A 497 -4.63 -9.95 0.72
CA TRP A 497 -5.33 -11.12 1.25
C TRP A 497 -6.25 -11.74 0.20
N ASP A 498 -7.13 -10.94 -0.40
CA ASP A 498 -8.05 -11.36 -1.45
C ASP A 498 -8.25 -10.25 -2.49
N HIS A 499 -7.55 -10.38 -3.61
CA HIS A 499 -7.63 -9.42 -4.73
C HIS A 499 -8.99 -9.42 -5.46
N GLN A 500 -9.91 -10.33 -5.13
CA GLN A 500 -11.27 -10.36 -5.68
C GLN A 500 -12.21 -9.38 -5.00
N LEU A 501 -11.84 -8.86 -3.83
CA LEU A 501 -12.63 -7.82 -3.15
C LEU A 501 -12.74 -6.56 -4.01
N SER A 502 -13.88 -5.90 -3.96
CA SER A 502 -14.08 -4.63 -4.65
C SER A 502 -13.51 -3.46 -3.84
N ALA A 503 -12.97 -2.45 -4.52
CA ALA A 503 -12.49 -1.23 -3.90
C ALA A 503 -13.59 -0.53 -3.07
N GLU A 504 -14.82 -0.53 -3.58
CA GLU A 504 -15.99 0.06 -2.92
C GLU A 504 -16.32 -0.65 -1.59
N LYS A 505 -16.35 -2.00 -1.57
CA LYS A 505 -16.60 -2.76 -0.32
C LYS A 505 -15.51 -2.50 0.71
N ILE A 506 -14.25 -2.44 0.29
CA ILE A 506 -13.12 -2.14 1.18
C ILE A 506 -13.24 -0.73 1.75
N ALA A 507 -13.60 0.26 0.93
CA ALA A 507 -13.85 1.63 1.38
C ALA A 507 -15.00 1.69 2.41
N ALA A 508 -16.12 1.03 2.13
CA ALA A 508 -17.29 0.98 3.03
C ALA A 508 -16.92 0.36 4.40
N ASP A 509 -16.19 -0.75 4.41
CA ASP A 509 -15.73 -1.37 5.65
C ASP A 509 -14.81 -0.43 6.46
N TRP A 510 -13.85 0.21 5.79
CA TRP A 510 -12.95 1.16 6.45
C TRP A 510 -13.70 2.38 7.00
N VAL A 511 -14.64 2.96 6.26
CA VAL A 511 -15.45 4.11 6.69
C VAL A 511 -16.26 3.77 7.94
N LYS A 512 -16.92 2.60 7.97
CA LYS A 512 -17.68 2.12 9.13
C LYS A 512 -16.85 1.96 10.38
N MET A 513 -15.64 1.42 10.24
CA MET A 513 -14.73 1.19 11.37
C MET A 513 -14.00 2.46 11.84
N THR A 514 -13.90 3.48 10.97
CA THR A 514 -13.00 4.63 11.20
C THR A 514 -13.72 5.95 11.39
N LEU A 515 -14.74 6.23 10.57
CA LEU A 515 -15.36 7.55 10.50
C LEU A 515 -16.80 7.56 11.02
N THR A 516 -17.70 6.75 10.45
CA THR A 516 -19.12 6.82 10.77
C THR A 516 -19.87 5.54 10.39
N ASN A 517 -20.94 5.24 11.14
CA ASN A 517 -21.94 4.21 10.81
C ASN A 517 -23.30 4.83 10.37
N ASP A 518 -23.36 6.15 10.13
CA ASP A 518 -24.52 6.77 9.47
C ASP A 518 -24.54 6.36 8.00
N ALA A 519 -25.56 5.67 7.56
CA ALA A 519 -25.59 5.06 6.21
C ALA A 519 -25.48 6.09 5.07
N THR A 520 -26.10 7.27 5.24
CA THR A 520 -26.02 8.33 4.22
C THR A 520 -24.62 8.95 4.18
N ALA A 521 -24.02 9.20 5.34
CA ALA A 521 -22.66 9.73 5.41
C ALA A 521 -21.65 8.71 4.87
N GLU A 522 -21.78 7.43 5.20
CA GLU A 522 -20.97 6.35 4.66
C GLU A 522 -20.99 6.34 3.12
N GLN A 523 -22.19 6.32 2.53
CA GLN A 523 -22.37 6.28 1.08
C GLN A 523 -21.72 7.49 0.39
N ASN A 524 -21.90 8.69 0.95
CA ASN A 524 -21.29 9.91 0.41
C ASN A 524 -19.76 9.87 0.48
N ILE A 525 -19.20 9.40 1.60
CA ILE A 525 -17.72 9.28 1.76
C ILE A 525 -17.18 8.24 0.79
N VAL A 526 -17.82 7.08 0.67
CA VAL A 526 -17.39 6.02 -0.25
C VAL A 526 -17.43 6.53 -1.70
N SER A 527 -18.48 7.22 -2.11
CA SER A 527 -18.58 7.82 -3.44
C SER A 527 -17.44 8.82 -3.70
N MET A 528 -17.16 9.71 -2.74
CA MET A 528 -16.05 10.65 -2.79
C MET A 528 -14.70 9.93 -2.90
N MET A 529 -14.46 8.88 -2.11
CA MET A 529 -13.25 8.08 -2.19
C MET A 529 -13.07 7.46 -3.57
N MET A 530 -14.11 6.85 -4.12
CA MET A 530 -14.07 6.14 -5.41
C MET A 530 -13.72 7.08 -6.59
N GLY A 531 -14.18 8.34 -6.56
CA GLY A 531 -13.88 9.36 -7.59
C GLY A 531 -12.54 10.09 -7.40
N SER A 532 -11.96 10.02 -6.20
CA SER A 532 -10.85 10.92 -5.79
C SER A 532 -9.57 10.77 -6.62
N ARG A 533 -9.21 9.54 -7.04
CA ARG A 533 -8.03 9.32 -7.90
C ARG A 533 -8.22 9.93 -9.29
N GLU A 534 -9.39 9.73 -9.90
CA GLU A 534 -9.66 10.26 -11.25
C GLU A 534 -9.63 11.79 -11.26
N ALA A 535 -10.18 12.43 -10.23
CA ALA A 535 -10.06 13.88 -10.06
C ALA A 535 -8.59 14.35 -10.08
N ILE A 536 -7.70 13.62 -9.38
CA ILE A 536 -6.25 13.92 -9.36
C ILE A 536 -5.64 13.70 -10.74
N VAL A 537 -5.94 12.60 -11.39
CA VAL A 537 -5.45 12.35 -12.76
C VAL A 537 -5.84 13.50 -13.69
N ASP A 538 -7.08 13.94 -13.62
CA ASP A 538 -7.58 15.03 -14.46
C ASP A 538 -6.86 16.35 -14.21
N TYR A 539 -6.65 16.78 -12.97
CA TYR A 539 -5.96 18.06 -12.75
C TYR A 539 -4.42 17.96 -12.78
N MET A 540 -3.82 16.78 -12.75
CA MET A 540 -2.35 16.63 -12.82
C MET A 540 -1.86 16.13 -14.17
N THR A 541 -2.37 14.99 -14.65
CA THR A 541 -1.81 14.22 -15.78
C THR A 541 -2.91 13.59 -16.63
N PRO A 542 -3.84 14.38 -17.18
CA PRO A 542 -4.96 13.85 -17.97
C PRO A 542 -4.52 13.17 -19.27
N LEU A 543 -5.39 12.34 -19.82
CA LEU A 543 -5.25 11.69 -21.14
C LEU A 543 -4.01 10.81 -21.31
N GLY A 544 -3.39 10.34 -20.22
CA GLY A 544 -2.17 9.53 -20.26
C GLY A 544 -0.86 10.35 -20.20
N LEU A 545 -0.92 11.64 -19.97
CA LEU A 545 0.25 12.42 -19.59
C LEU A 545 0.83 11.93 -18.28
N HIS A 546 2.12 12.13 -18.04
CA HIS A 546 2.82 11.67 -16.85
C HIS A 546 4.12 12.45 -16.64
N HIS A 547 4.71 12.36 -15.43
CA HIS A 547 5.95 13.05 -15.05
C HIS A 547 5.91 14.59 -15.23
N LEU A 548 4.77 15.23 -14.96
CA LEU A 548 4.63 16.70 -15.07
C LEU A 548 4.99 17.44 -13.78
N MET A 549 5.45 16.73 -12.74
CA MET A 549 5.78 17.28 -11.43
C MET A 549 7.18 17.91 -11.39
N GLY A 550 7.39 18.77 -10.42
CA GLY A 550 8.69 19.39 -10.13
C GLY A 550 9.75 18.37 -9.73
N SER A 551 10.95 18.59 -10.23
CA SER A 551 12.10 17.75 -9.94
C SER A 551 12.40 17.69 -8.44
N LYS A 552 12.93 16.57 -8.00
CA LYS A 552 13.34 16.25 -6.63
C LYS A 552 12.19 16.24 -5.62
N HIS A 553 11.36 17.28 -5.58
CA HIS A 553 10.28 17.36 -4.57
C HIS A 553 8.97 16.70 -5.01
N HIS A 554 8.68 16.50 -6.28
CA HIS A 554 7.46 15.93 -6.86
C HIS A 554 6.14 16.57 -6.37
N TYR A 555 6.23 17.79 -5.77
CA TYR A 555 5.12 18.39 -5.04
C TYR A 555 4.13 19.12 -5.95
N GLY A 556 4.60 19.88 -6.90
CA GLY A 556 3.75 20.68 -7.78
C GLY A 556 4.08 20.51 -9.25
N PRO A 557 3.34 21.17 -10.15
CA PRO A 557 3.57 21.09 -11.58
C PRO A 557 4.88 21.80 -11.99
N ALA A 558 5.62 21.19 -12.88
CA ALA A 558 6.76 21.80 -13.54
C ALA A 558 7.00 21.19 -14.93
N PRO A 559 6.00 21.17 -15.83
CA PRO A 559 6.12 20.53 -17.14
C PRO A 559 7.23 21.11 -18.01
N TRP A 560 7.75 22.30 -17.70
CA TRP A 560 8.81 23.01 -18.43
C TRP A 560 10.22 22.54 -18.11
N VAL A 561 10.44 21.66 -17.12
CA VAL A 561 11.79 21.26 -16.73
C VAL A 561 12.42 20.36 -17.79
N ASP A 562 13.64 20.75 -18.26
CA ASP A 562 14.37 20.12 -19.36
C ASP A 562 15.89 20.00 -19.12
N ASN A 563 16.39 20.42 -17.96
CA ASN A 563 17.82 20.61 -17.68
C ASN A 563 18.40 19.68 -16.60
N LEU A 564 17.71 18.59 -16.26
CA LEU A 564 18.21 17.60 -15.31
C LEU A 564 19.27 16.71 -15.96
N GLY A 565 20.14 16.12 -15.12
CA GLY A 565 21.30 15.34 -15.54
C GLY A 565 21.00 14.09 -16.38
N ARG A 566 19.75 13.59 -16.35
CA ARG A 566 19.27 12.51 -17.22
C ARG A 566 18.05 12.98 -18.00
N ALA A 567 17.96 12.57 -19.26
CA ALA A 567 16.82 12.92 -20.11
C ALA A 567 15.49 12.45 -19.52
N ASP A 568 15.44 11.21 -19.04
CA ASP A 568 14.27 10.55 -18.46
C ASP A 568 13.93 10.99 -17.01
N TRP A 569 14.59 12.02 -16.49
CA TRP A 569 14.18 12.74 -15.28
C TRP A 569 13.41 14.02 -15.60
N ASN A 570 13.41 14.43 -16.87
CA ASN A 570 12.78 15.69 -17.29
C ASN A 570 11.36 15.47 -17.78
N PRO A 571 10.36 16.26 -17.30
CA PRO A 571 9.00 16.25 -17.83
C PRO A 571 8.91 16.34 -19.34
N VAL A 572 9.71 17.21 -19.98
CA VAL A 572 9.71 17.40 -21.44
C VAL A 572 10.05 16.12 -22.23
N TYR A 573 10.78 15.18 -21.62
CA TYR A 573 11.08 13.88 -22.20
C TYR A 573 9.80 13.03 -22.41
N TYR A 574 8.82 13.17 -21.55
CA TYR A 574 7.61 12.37 -21.56
C TYR A 574 6.47 13.02 -22.35
N HIS A 575 6.17 14.30 -22.12
CA HIS A 575 5.04 14.94 -22.81
C HIS A 575 5.36 15.37 -24.25
N ARG A 576 6.61 15.65 -24.58
CA ARG A 576 7.10 16.04 -25.91
C ARG A 576 6.24 17.08 -26.64
N ALA A 577 5.65 18.01 -25.87
CA ALA A 577 4.83 19.06 -26.45
C ALA A 577 5.66 19.97 -27.36
N ASP A 578 5.17 20.20 -28.55
CA ASP A 578 5.70 21.10 -29.58
C ASP A 578 4.57 21.79 -30.35
N LYS A 579 4.91 22.56 -31.41
CA LYS A 579 3.92 23.21 -32.22
C LYS A 579 3.00 22.25 -33.00
N GLN A 580 3.42 21.00 -33.18
CA GLN A 580 2.71 19.99 -33.96
C GLN A 580 1.75 19.21 -33.07
N GLY A 581 2.09 18.97 -31.77
CA GLY A 581 1.27 18.17 -30.88
C GLY A 581 1.86 17.91 -29.52
N ILE A 582 1.35 16.88 -28.84
CA ILE A 582 1.72 16.47 -27.50
C ILE A 582 1.61 14.94 -27.34
N GLY A 583 2.37 14.38 -26.41
CA GLY A 583 2.39 12.95 -26.09
C GLY A 583 3.65 12.26 -26.63
N LEU A 584 3.87 11.02 -26.22
CA LEU A 584 5.03 10.23 -26.65
C LEU A 584 4.60 9.08 -27.56
N ASP A 585 5.11 9.09 -28.82
CA ASP A 585 4.86 7.98 -29.74
C ASP A 585 5.62 6.72 -29.29
N ARG A 586 4.88 5.77 -28.72
CA ARG A 586 5.34 4.46 -28.32
C ARG A 586 4.89 3.33 -29.26
N THR A 587 4.32 3.70 -30.42
CA THR A 587 3.95 2.77 -31.47
C THR A 587 5.16 2.38 -32.34
N ALA A 588 4.94 1.60 -33.40
CA ALA A 588 5.99 1.16 -34.33
C ALA A 588 6.68 2.33 -35.08
N THR A 589 6.06 3.51 -35.15
CA THR A 589 6.64 4.72 -35.75
C THR A 589 7.52 5.52 -34.77
N GLY A 590 7.40 5.23 -33.48
CA GLY A 590 8.19 5.85 -32.42
C GLY A 590 9.15 4.88 -31.72
N THR A 591 9.00 4.73 -30.39
CA THR A 591 9.89 3.89 -29.59
C THR A 591 9.55 2.40 -29.66
N ASN A 592 8.40 2.04 -30.20
CA ASN A 592 7.87 0.67 -30.33
C ASN A 592 7.64 -0.06 -28.98
N ALA A 593 7.41 0.65 -27.89
CA ALA A 593 7.13 0.03 -26.58
C ALA A 593 5.85 -0.82 -26.61
N VAL A 594 4.91 -0.53 -27.50
CA VAL A 594 3.70 -1.35 -27.72
C VAL A 594 4.03 -2.81 -28.03
N SER A 595 5.19 -3.10 -28.64
CA SER A 595 5.60 -4.46 -28.98
C SER A 595 5.83 -5.37 -27.76
N GLN A 596 5.98 -4.81 -26.56
CA GLN A 596 6.16 -5.54 -25.31
C GLN A 596 4.88 -6.20 -24.78
N TYR A 597 3.73 -5.77 -25.27
CA TYR A 597 2.41 -6.27 -24.85
C TYR A 597 1.95 -7.46 -25.71
N ALA A 598 0.96 -8.21 -25.22
CA ALA A 598 0.30 -9.25 -25.98
C ALA A 598 -0.38 -8.66 -27.26
N LYS A 599 -0.56 -9.52 -28.26
CA LYS A 599 -1.06 -9.10 -29.59
C LYS A 599 -2.36 -8.29 -29.52
N GLN A 600 -3.25 -8.66 -28.62
CA GLN A 600 -4.53 -7.95 -28.40
C GLN A 600 -4.30 -6.50 -28.00
N TRP A 601 -3.40 -6.26 -27.03
CA TRP A 601 -3.04 -4.93 -26.60
C TRP A 601 -2.23 -4.16 -27.65
N GLN A 602 -1.37 -4.86 -28.43
CA GLN A 602 -0.66 -4.21 -29.53
C GLN A 602 -1.63 -3.58 -30.53
N VAL A 603 -2.73 -4.30 -30.90
CA VAL A 603 -3.77 -3.79 -31.79
C VAL A 603 -4.52 -2.58 -31.20
N ILE A 604 -4.73 -2.60 -29.90
CA ILE A 604 -5.41 -1.50 -29.19
C ILE A 604 -4.49 -0.28 -29.06
N PHE A 605 -3.30 -0.48 -28.53
CA PHE A 605 -2.36 0.62 -28.23
C PHE A 605 -1.65 1.20 -29.46
N SER A 606 -1.68 0.54 -30.61
CA SER A 606 -1.13 1.07 -31.86
C SER A 606 -2.10 1.98 -32.63
N ASP A 607 -3.36 2.00 -32.27
CA ASP A 607 -4.39 2.79 -32.97
C ASP A 607 -4.98 3.83 -32.00
N PRO A 608 -4.78 5.13 -32.23
CA PRO A 608 -5.26 6.15 -31.32
C PRO A 608 -6.80 6.18 -31.18
N LYS A 609 -7.54 5.59 -32.13
CA LYS A 609 -9.00 5.46 -32.04
C LYS A 609 -9.45 4.30 -31.15
N LYS A 610 -8.56 3.35 -30.84
CA LYS A 610 -8.82 2.18 -30.00
C LYS A 610 -8.18 2.29 -28.62
N THR A 611 -7.09 3.05 -28.54
CA THR A 611 -6.40 3.30 -27.27
C THR A 611 -7.40 3.92 -26.28
N PRO A 612 -7.51 3.41 -25.04
CA PRO A 612 -8.30 4.05 -24.01
C PRO A 612 -7.90 5.52 -23.85
N GLU A 613 -8.88 6.41 -23.77
CA GLU A 613 -8.64 7.85 -23.76
C GLU A 613 -7.69 8.28 -22.63
N ASN A 614 -7.81 7.65 -21.47
CA ASN A 614 -6.96 7.87 -20.30
C ASN A 614 -5.52 7.37 -20.45
N LEU A 615 -5.15 6.75 -21.58
CA LEU A 615 -3.80 6.32 -21.96
C LEU A 615 -3.37 6.84 -23.34
N LEU A 616 -4.17 7.73 -23.94
CA LEU A 616 -3.97 8.17 -25.30
C LEU A 616 -2.59 8.79 -25.53
N LEU A 617 -2.24 9.80 -24.72
CA LEU A 617 -0.95 10.50 -24.83
C LEU A 617 0.22 9.74 -24.20
N TRP A 618 -0.06 8.62 -23.49
CA TRP A 618 0.96 7.67 -23.12
C TRP A 618 1.55 6.97 -24.34
N PHE A 619 0.70 6.58 -25.29
CA PHE A 619 1.11 5.78 -26.45
C PHE A 619 1.29 6.57 -27.75
N HIS A 620 0.71 7.77 -27.85
CA HIS A 620 0.67 8.52 -29.10
C HIS A 620 1.13 9.97 -28.91
N HIS A 621 1.88 10.47 -29.92
CA HIS A 621 2.09 11.90 -30.12
C HIS A 621 1.04 12.38 -31.11
N LEU A 622 0.13 13.27 -30.71
CA LEU A 622 -1.03 13.67 -31.50
C LEU A 622 -1.07 15.18 -31.72
N PRO A 623 -1.52 15.63 -32.91
CA PRO A 623 -1.66 17.07 -33.17
C PRO A 623 -2.74 17.71 -32.29
N TRP A 624 -2.58 18.98 -31.99
CA TRP A 624 -3.48 19.72 -31.12
C TRP A 624 -4.94 19.77 -31.61
N ASP A 625 -5.17 19.65 -32.91
CA ASP A 625 -6.49 19.62 -33.55
C ASP A 625 -7.00 18.19 -33.81
N TYR A 626 -6.29 17.16 -33.31
CA TYR A 626 -6.75 15.76 -33.38
C TYR A 626 -8.18 15.65 -32.86
N LYS A 627 -9.05 14.97 -33.63
CA LYS A 627 -10.46 14.79 -33.24
C LYS A 627 -10.62 13.61 -32.28
N MET A 628 -10.99 13.95 -31.05
CA MET A 628 -11.29 13.01 -30.00
C MET A 628 -12.64 12.29 -30.24
N ALA A 629 -12.91 11.23 -29.51
CA ALA A 629 -14.17 10.49 -29.61
C ALA A 629 -15.42 11.35 -29.30
N SER A 630 -15.27 12.38 -28.50
CA SER A 630 -16.31 13.39 -28.22
C SER A 630 -16.65 14.27 -29.44
N GLY A 631 -15.79 14.29 -30.47
CA GLY A 631 -15.87 15.18 -31.62
C GLY A 631 -15.13 16.51 -31.41
N ASP A 632 -14.62 16.78 -30.23
CA ASP A 632 -13.81 17.97 -29.93
C ASP A 632 -12.35 17.78 -30.35
N THR A 633 -11.54 18.84 -30.21
CA THR A 633 -10.10 18.77 -30.48
C THR A 633 -9.36 18.26 -29.23
N LEU A 634 -8.17 17.69 -29.43
CA LEU A 634 -7.29 17.27 -28.33
C LEU A 634 -7.01 18.42 -27.36
N TRP A 635 -6.73 19.63 -27.89
CA TRP A 635 -6.52 20.80 -27.04
C TRP A 635 -7.72 21.10 -26.15
N ASN A 636 -8.92 21.11 -26.73
CA ASN A 636 -10.13 21.38 -25.97
C ASN A 636 -10.39 20.31 -24.90
N GLU A 637 -10.24 19.02 -25.24
CA GLU A 637 -10.41 17.94 -24.26
C GLU A 637 -9.35 18.02 -23.15
N LEU A 638 -8.09 18.29 -23.48
CA LEU A 638 -7.05 18.45 -22.48
C LEU A 638 -7.40 19.56 -21.46
N VAL A 639 -7.86 20.71 -21.96
CA VAL A 639 -8.31 21.82 -21.10
C VAL A 639 -9.52 21.40 -20.27
N LYS A 640 -10.53 20.76 -20.86
CA LYS A 640 -11.72 20.27 -20.16
C LYS A 640 -11.36 19.36 -19.00
N HIS A 641 -10.47 18.38 -19.18
CA HIS A 641 -10.01 17.48 -18.14
C HIS A 641 -9.35 18.25 -16.98
N TYR A 642 -8.44 19.18 -17.28
CA TYR A 642 -7.82 19.99 -16.23
C TYR A 642 -8.83 20.77 -15.40
N TYR A 643 -9.85 21.34 -16.03
CA TYR A 643 -10.90 22.10 -15.32
C TYR A 643 -11.85 21.18 -14.58
N HIS A 644 -12.24 20.07 -15.19
CA HIS A 644 -13.08 19.04 -14.55
C HIS A 644 -12.45 18.50 -13.26
N GLY A 645 -11.16 18.18 -13.28
CA GLY A 645 -10.47 17.72 -12.06
C GLY A 645 -10.49 18.75 -10.92
N VAL A 646 -10.43 20.05 -11.25
CA VAL A 646 -10.60 21.13 -10.25
C VAL A 646 -12.03 21.16 -9.71
N ASP A 647 -13.02 21.03 -10.58
CA ASP A 647 -14.44 21.02 -10.18
C ASP A 647 -14.75 19.83 -9.29
N GLU A 648 -14.20 18.66 -9.59
CA GLU A 648 -14.30 17.47 -8.73
C GLU A 648 -13.64 17.69 -7.35
N ALA A 649 -12.47 18.33 -7.29
CA ALA A 649 -11.84 18.68 -6.02
C ALA A 649 -12.70 19.64 -5.18
N ILE A 650 -13.35 20.60 -5.82
CA ILE A 650 -14.31 21.51 -5.17
C ILE A 650 -15.54 20.75 -4.69
N GLU A 651 -16.05 19.80 -5.48
CA GLU A 651 -17.20 19.00 -5.11
C GLU A 651 -16.89 18.07 -3.93
N MET A 652 -15.73 17.42 -3.92
CA MET A 652 -15.28 16.64 -2.75
C MET A 652 -15.24 17.50 -1.47
N GLN A 653 -14.75 18.74 -1.56
CA GLN A 653 -14.76 19.67 -0.43
C GLN A 653 -16.18 19.98 0.05
N LYS A 654 -17.13 20.25 -0.87
CA LYS A 654 -18.55 20.51 -0.52
C LYS A 654 -19.20 19.29 0.13
N GLN A 655 -18.99 18.11 -0.46
CA GLN A 655 -19.52 16.85 0.09
C GLN A 655 -19.02 16.61 1.51
N TRP A 656 -17.72 16.85 1.76
CA TRP A 656 -17.15 16.73 3.09
C TRP A 656 -17.76 17.74 4.07
N LEU A 657 -17.90 19.00 3.69
CA LEU A 657 -18.51 20.04 4.54
C LEU A 657 -19.95 19.71 4.93
N ALA A 658 -20.71 19.03 4.08
CA ALA A 658 -22.07 18.58 4.38
C ALA A 658 -22.13 17.46 5.45
N LEU A 659 -20.99 16.89 5.84
CA LEU A 659 -20.88 15.85 6.86
C LEU A 659 -20.59 16.41 8.27
N GLU A 660 -20.58 17.72 8.46
CA GLU A 660 -20.39 18.34 9.77
C GLU A 660 -21.38 17.79 10.80
N GLY A 661 -20.87 17.39 11.97
CA GLY A 661 -21.66 16.75 13.03
C GLY A 661 -21.98 15.26 12.82
N LYS A 662 -21.64 14.67 11.66
CA LYS A 662 -21.78 13.23 11.38
C LYS A 662 -20.49 12.44 11.69
N ILE A 663 -19.39 13.12 11.83
CA ILE A 663 -18.03 12.61 12.01
C ILE A 663 -17.45 13.27 13.26
N ASP A 664 -16.49 12.62 13.91
CA ASP A 664 -15.74 13.23 15.00
C ASP A 664 -15.15 14.58 14.56
N SER A 665 -15.28 15.59 15.41
CA SER A 665 -14.93 16.98 15.06
C SER A 665 -13.46 17.17 14.72
N ASN A 666 -12.55 16.42 15.35
CA ASN A 666 -11.12 16.51 15.07
C ASN A 666 -10.80 15.90 13.70
N GLN A 667 -11.28 14.68 13.41
CA GLN A 667 -11.14 14.05 12.10
C GLN A 667 -11.79 14.89 10.99
N PHE A 668 -13.00 15.42 11.24
CA PHE A 668 -13.69 16.30 10.30
C PHE A 668 -12.83 17.53 9.94
N ASN A 669 -12.25 18.21 10.94
CA ASN A 669 -11.45 19.41 10.72
C ASN A 669 -10.11 19.11 10.02
N GLN A 670 -9.45 18.00 10.34
CA GLN A 670 -8.22 17.60 9.65
C GLN A 670 -8.47 17.44 8.13
N VAL A 671 -9.50 16.69 7.76
CA VAL A 671 -9.83 16.45 6.34
C VAL A 671 -10.34 17.72 5.67
N ARG A 672 -11.16 18.54 6.36
CA ARG A 672 -11.62 19.84 5.84
C ARG A 672 -10.46 20.75 5.44
N MET A 673 -9.42 20.83 6.28
CA MET A 673 -8.22 21.63 5.99
C MET A 673 -7.41 21.04 4.83
N ALA A 674 -7.25 19.72 4.77
CA ALA A 674 -6.53 19.05 3.68
C ALA A 674 -7.24 19.24 2.33
N LEU A 675 -8.57 19.10 2.26
CA LEU A 675 -9.35 19.35 1.06
C LEU A 675 -9.28 20.81 0.60
N ALA A 676 -9.18 21.77 1.53
CA ALA A 676 -8.95 23.17 1.17
C ALA A 676 -7.58 23.39 0.50
N ILE A 677 -6.55 22.68 0.94
CA ILE A 677 -5.23 22.65 0.28
C ILE A 677 -5.37 21.98 -1.10
N GLN A 678 -6.02 20.85 -1.19
CA GLN A 678 -6.19 20.10 -2.44
C GLN A 678 -6.89 20.95 -3.52
N VAL A 679 -7.97 21.68 -3.18
CA VAL A 679 -8.65 22.59 -4.12
C VAL A 679 -7.71 23.71 -4.61
N LYS A 680 -6.90 24.28 -3.71
CA LYS A 680 -5.91 25.31 -4.07
C LYS A 680 -4.85 24.72 -5.01
N GLU A 681 -4.36 23.53 -4.72
CA GLU A 681 -3.29 22.89 -5.49
C GLU A 681 -3.81 22.33 -6.82
N ALA A 682 -5.03 21.82 -6.89
CA ALA A 682 -5.66 21.42 -8.14
C ALA A 682 -5.74 22.61 -9.13
N LYS A 683 -6.10 23.81 -8.65
CA LYS A 683 -6.07 25.02 -9.46
C LYS A 683 -4.65 25.38 -9.92
N TRP A 684 -3.66 25.23 -9.05
CA TRP A 684 -2.25 25.46 -9.40
C TRP A 684 -1.79 24.49 -10.50
N TRP A 685 -2.07 23.20 -10.37
CA TRP A 685 -1.73 22.18 -11.36
C TRP A 685 -2.38 22.48 -12.71
N ARG A 686 -3.68 22.77 -12.73
CA ARG A 686 -4.42 23.18 -13.94
C ARG A 686 -3.80 24.40 -14.59
N ASP A 687 -3.67 25.49 -13.84
CA ASP A 687 -3.26 26.78 -14.38
C ASP A 687 -1.85 26.72 -14.96
N ALA A 688 -0.90 26.13 -14.24
CA ALA A 688 0.49 26.00 -14.68
C ALA A 688 0.61 25.14 -15.95
N SER A 689 -0.09 23.99 -15.99
CA SER A 689 -0.03 23.06 -17.12
C SER A 689 -0.72 23.61 -18.36
N VAL A 690 -1.92 24.19 -18.20
CA VAL A 690 -2.67 24.78 -19.32
C VAL A 690 -1.91 25.95 -19.93
N LEU A 691 -1.37 26.86 -19.11
CA LEU A 691 -0.56 27.98 -19.61
C LEU A 691 0.69 27.51 -20.36
N TYR A 692 1.37 26.51 -19.83
CA TYR A 692 2.56 25.96 -20.46
C TYR A 692 2.26 25.31 -21.81
N PHE A 693 1.27 24.41 -21.88
CA PHE A 693 0.91 23.76 -23.14
C PHE A 693 0.30 24.75 -24.17
N GLN A 694 -0.34 25.82 -23.70
CA GLN A 694 -0.83 26.90 -24.57
C GLN A 694 0.30 27.61 -25.34
N THR A 695 1.52 27.66 -24.78
CA THR A 695 2.67 28.25 -25.50
C THR A 695 3.05 27.46 -26.75
N PHE A 696 2.70 26.19 -26.84
CA PHE A 696 2.93 25.33 -28.01
C PHE A 696 1.74 25.30 -28.95
N SER A 697 0.54 25.08 -28.41
CA SER A 697 -0.68 25.02 -29.24
C SER A 697 -1.04 26.33 -29.91
N ASN A 698 -0.76 27.43 -29.23
CA ASN A 698 -1.19 28.80 -29.62
C ASN A 698 -2.71 28.89 -29.84
N LEU A 699 -3.50 28.01 -29.26
CA LEU A 699 -4.95 27.99 -29.38
C LEU A 699 -5.60 28.75 -28.19
N PRO A 700 -6.76 29.39 -28.40
CA PRO A 700 -7.52 29.96 -27.28
C PRO A 700 -8.06 28.86 -26.37
N LEU A 701 -8.38 29.24 -25.13
CA LEU A 701 -9.16 28.36 -24.28
C LEU A 701 -10.54 28.10 -24.90
N PRO A 702 -11.12 26.92 -24.71
CA PRO A 702 -12.48 26.61 -25.15
C PRO A 702 -13.49 27.61 -24.54
N GLU A 703 -14.60 27.84 -25.22
CA GLU A 703 -15.66 28.71 -24.72
C GLU A 703 -16.19 28.20 -23.36
N GLY A 704 -16.45 29.11 -22.43
CA GLY A 704 -16.93 28.81 -21.07
C GLY A 704 -15.84 28.61 -20.02
N PHE A 705 -14.55 28.52 -20.40
CA PHE A 705 -13.45 28.33 -19.45
C PHE A 705 -12.74 29.68 -19.16
N ALA A 706 -12.66 30.01 -17.85
CA ALA A 706 -12.01 31.23 -17.41
C ALA A 706 -10.48 31.08 -17.50
N ALA A 707 -9.80 32.12 -18.02
CA ALA A 707 -8.34 32.14 -18.08
C ALA A 707 -7.71 32.10 -16.67
N PRO A 708 -6.54 31.47 -16.52
CA PRO A 708 -5.76 31.51 -15.28
C PRO A 708 -5.48 32.94 -14.84
N GLN A 709 -5.53 33.21 -13.53
CA GLN A 709 -5.35 34.57 -12.98
C GLN A 709 -3.89 35.04 -12.95
N LYS A 710 -2.94 34.10 -12.94
CA LYS A 710 -1.51 34.36 -12.91
C LYS A 710 -0.88 33.96 -14.23
N THR A 711 0.29 34.51 -14.52
CA THR A 711 1.04 34.18 -15.72
C THR A 711 1.86 32.89 -15.57
N LEU A 712 2.36 32.37 -16.68
CA LEU A 712 3.26 31.18 -16.62
C LEU A 712 4.53 31.49 -15.84
N GLU A 713 5.12 32.66 -16.00
CA GLU A 713 6.33 33.11 -15.30
C GLU A 713 6.12 33.12 -13.78
N TYR A 714 4.92 33.47 -13.30
CA TYR A 714 4.59 33.37 -11.89
C TYR A 714 4.73 31.92 -11.40
N TYR A 715 4.15 30.95 -12.11
CA TYR A 715 4.23 29.55 -11.71
C TYR A 715 5.64 28.98 -11.82
N GLN A 716 6.41 29.40 -12.81
CA GLN A 716 7.82 29.05 -12.98
C GLN A 716 8.74 29.63 -11.89
N SER A 717 8.34 30.73 -11.26
CA SER A 717 9.09 31.36 -10.17
C SER A 717 8.93 30.67 -8.81
N LEU A 718 7.95 29.76 -8.66
CA LEU A 718 7.72 29.05 -7.41
C LEU A 718 8.84 28.05 -7.13
N SER A 719 9.27 27.96 -5.87
CA SER A 719 10.36 27.09 -5.44
C SER A 719 9.97 26.34 -4.16
N PHE A 720 10.32 25.05 -4.09
CA PHE A 720 10.00 24.16 -2.97
C PHE A 720 11.25 23.38 -2.52
N PRO A 721 12.32 24.07 -2.07
CA PRO A 721 13.60 23.42 -1.79
C PRO A 721 13.57 22.48 -0.54
N TYR A 722 12.52 22.58 0.27
CA TYR A 722 12.39 21.85 1.55
C TYR A 722 11.12 20.99 1.60
N SER A 723 10.66 20.46 0.48
CA SER A 723 9.53 19.54 0.46
C SER A 723 9.86 18.27 1.26
N PRO A 724 8.89 17.74 2.05
CA PRO A 724 9.10 16.51 2.81
C PRO A 724 9.41 15.30 1.92
N GLY A 725 10.13 14.32 2.44
CA GLY A 725 10.38 13.05 1.77
C GLY A 725 11.31 13.15 0.55
N GLN A 726 12.00 14.24 0.38
CA GLN A 726 13.01 14.40 -0.64
C GLN A 726 14.18 13.46 -0.33
N GLY A 727 14.53 12.57 -1.26
CA GLY A 727 15.60 11.59 -1.13
C GLY A 727 16.98 12.16 -1.44
#